data_c6ec719c9122eddf4635405c9d165d63
#
_entry.id   c6ec719c9122eddf4635405c9d165d63
#
_cell.length_a   1.000
_cell.length_b   1.000
_cell.length_c   1.000
_cell.angle_alpha   90.00
_cell.angle_beta   90.00
_cell.angle_gamma   90.00
#
_symmetry.space_group_name_H-M   'P 1'
#
loop_
_entity.id
_entity.type
_entity.pdbx_description
1 polymer ?
#
loop_
_entity_poly.entity_id
_entity_poly.type
_entity_poly.pdbx_seq_one_letter_code
_entity_poly.pdbx_strand_id
1 'polypeptide(L)'
;MQKKNITSVCLLFLLAGLPSSLEAAGQTPLLWWSFDQDPTAAIKDQAAGIEDSIEGNFKHVPGVAGSALKPDGYTTCITRNTVEKPLLLDSAFTVEAWVAHAAYPWNWCPVLCQSKGQTEGFSFNVGPNGDIALEIAVGGKWQRCVSTKNLIPLRKWKHIAATCDSKSGIRLYVDGQPAGQLDVEGEINWAGQTQLRSLMNYEAVKPSNIHREHGTLPGWFSMDGLVDEVKMYGTALAAADVAGLFKANAPAKDPELPLRVMPSGPQGPGRFGAYYCNLKYYEEWDNLWPVASDPDVVVRFDNSGTRMVFWRGSRYSPAWVSENGLWMADQSVEAFYGNKPRDTEGCFEHMQDRRCRYSHVRVIENTDARVVVHWRYAPVSSHDHLWAENPKTGRALWVDEYYYVYPDQLGIRNVSWKSGTLGDGGVQFQESLPFTQPGQMQGDVVNLDFADVANLKGEVRTLKFCKEPDQKKEFPENLLVQRYNFKSVNKPSIIFETGNRMHYVTDRGIGDRGLDLPGSCNHWPVGQAACDGRTVQAADRPTHFLGFPISSPPKHEKDGRSWWNGLYGMTGLSMPELVVVARSWNNAPVLESKNEGFESEGYDLGQRCYVLKRGNDATGDTLAVRIMASEDSPVYNLALVVKNWDKESLKLTLNGKEIERGKDFRMGVHRSLEESQVMIWIKTQSTEPVSITLK
;
A
#
# COMPACT_ATOMS: atom_id res chain seq x y z
N MET A 1 -25.48 68.68 -31.29
CA MET A 1 -24.55 69.53 -30.52
C MET A 1 -23.74 68.65 -29.57
N GLN A 2 -22.48 68.86 -29.49
CA GLN A 2 -21.40 68.22 -28.72
C GLN A 2 -20.75 66.98 -29.31
N LYS A 3 -19.65 67.26 -29.97
CA LYS A 3 -18.56 66.32 -30.33
C LYS A 3 -17.85 65.83 -29.06
N LYS A 4 -17.62 64.49 -28.96
CA LYS A 4 -16.65 63.92 -28.04
C LYS A 4 -15.44 63.42 -28.82
N ASN A 5 -14.29 63.98 -28.49
CA ASN A 5 -12.98 63.61 -29.03
C ASN A 5 -12.60 62.18 -28.57
N ILE A 6 -12.13 61.38 -29.50
CA ILE A 6 -11.47 60.07 -29.23
C ILE A 6 -9.97 60.36 -29.22
N THR A 7 -9.35 60.26 -28.06
CA THR A 7 -7.87 60.30 -27.88
C THR A 7 -7.32 58.89 -28.07
N SER A 8 -6.60 58.66 -29.16
CA SER A 8 -5.81 57.45 -29.38
C SER A 8 -4.66 57.39 -28.40
N VAL A 9 -4.63 56.41 -27.53
CA VAL A 9 -3.49 56.05 -26.73
C VAL A 9 -2.68 54.98 -27.47
N CYS A 10 -1.54 55.35 -28.02
CA CYS A 10 -0.52 54.42 -28.49
C CYS A 10 0.11 53.71 -27.30
N LEU A 11 -0.14 52.40 -27.14
CA LEU A 11 0.58 51.55 -26.21
C LEU A 11 1.90 51.13 -26.85
N LEU A 12 3.00 51.74 -26.42
CA LEU A 12 4.35 51.24 -26.70
C LEU A 12 4.57 49.97 -25.94
N PHE A 13 4.63 48.82 -26.61
CA PHE A 13 5.18 47.60 -26.06
C PHE A 13 6.72 47.79 -25.92
N LEU A 14 7.19 48.04 -24.72
CA LEU A 14 8.57 47.81 -24.35
C LEU A 14 8.80 46.27 -24.35
N LEU A 15 9.49 45.80 -25.36
CA LEU A 15 10.17 44.50 -25.32
C LEU A 15 11.27 44.61 -24.25
N ALA A 16 10.94 44.25 -23.00
CA ALA A 16 11.95 43.98 -22.00
C ALA A 16 12.66 42.70 -22.44
N GLY A 17 13.89 42.85 -22.91
CA GLY A 17 14.77 41.72 -23.19
C GLY A 17 14.92 40.88 -21.93
N LEU A 18 14.54 39.61 -22.02
CA LEU A 18 14.86 38.59 -21.03
C LEU A 18 16.40 38.56 -20.86
N PRO A 19 16.94 38.63 -19.65
CA PRO A 19 18.36 38.44 -19.48
C PRO A 19 18.65 36.97 -19.84
N SER A 20 19.47 36.76 -20.85
CA SER A 20 20.00 35.47 -21.22
C SER A 20 20.81 34.92 -20.04
N SER A 21 20.29 33.93 -19.34
CA SER A 21 20.97 33.20 -18.27
C SER A 21 22.20 32.38 -18.76
N LEU A 22 22.64 32.61 -19.97
CA LEU A 22 23.73 31.88 -20.67
C LEU A 22 25.15 32.38 -20.34
N GLU A 23 25.32 33.47 -19.58
CA GLU A 23 26.65 34.07 -19.42
C GLU A 23 27.43 33.64 -18.16
N ALA A 24 26.87 32.81 -17.26
CA ALA A 24 27.54 32.55 -15.96
C ALA A 24 28.76 31.62 -16.04
N ALA A 25 28.93 30.79 -17.10
CA ALA A 25 30.06 29.88 -17.25
C ALA A 25 30.83 30.03 -18.56
N GLY A 26 30.41 30.92 -19.46
CA GLY A 26 31.09 31.16 -20.74
C GLY A 26 31.16 29.95 -21.69
N GLN A 27 30.44 28.87 -21.41
CA GLN A 27 30.44 27.63 -22.21
C GLN A 27 29.05 27.29 -22.74
N THR A 28 28.98 27.00 -24.03
CA THR A 28 27.74 26.57 -24.70
C THR A 28 27.52 25.07 -24.49
N PRO A 29 26.33 24.62 -24.03
CA PRO A 29 26.02 23.20 -23.93
C PRO A 29 25.96 22.53 -25.30
N LEU A 30 26.30 21.26 -25.36
CA LEU A 30 26.14 20.40 -26.54
C LEU A 30 24.71 19.81 -26.64
N LEU A 31 24.01 19.73 -25.50
CA LEU A 31 22.64 19.31 -25.37
C LEU A 31 21.96 20.18 -24.32
N TRP A 32 20.73 20.63 -24.59
CA TRP A 32 19.90 21.34 -23.63
C TRP A 32 18.41 21.06 -23.86
N TRP A 33 17.81 20.29 -22.93
CA TRP A 33 16.35 20.10 -22.85
C TRP A 33 15.78 20.99 -21.74
N SER A 34 15.12 22.09 -22.14
CA SER A 34 14.52 23.07 -21.20
C SER A 34 13.06 22.74 -20.85
N PHE A 35 12.41 21.87 -21.63
CA PHE A 35 10.99 21.47 -21.48
C PHE A 35 9.96 22.61 -21.56
N ASP A 36 10.33 23.80 -22.08
CA ASP A 36 9.50 25.01 -22.15
C ASP A 36 8.55 25.02 -23.37
N GLN A 37 8.70 24.08 -24.27
CA GLN A 37 7.88 23.99 -25.46
C GLN A 37 6.49 23.40 -25.17
N ASP A 38 5.56 23.61 -26.11
CA ASP A 38 4.26 22.97 -26.05
C ASP A 38 4.38 21.45 -25.97
N PRO A 39 3.51 20.76 -25.19
CA PRO A 39 3.53 19.32 -25.05
C PRO A 39 3.31 18.62 -26.39
N THR A 40 4.33 17.95 -26.89
CA THR A 40 4.29 17.13 -28.11
C THR A 40 4.99 15.81 -27.85
N ALA A 41 4.95 14.88 -28.80
CA ALA A 41 5.72 13.65 -28.76
C ALA A 41 7.22 13.86 -29.07
N ALA A 42 7.70 15.09 -29.08
CA ALA A 42 9.09 15.46 -29.31
C ALA A 42 9.55 16.52 -28.34
N ILE A 43 10.84 16.48 -28.00
CA ILE A 43 11.53 17.46 -27.15
C ILE A 43 12.60 18.15 -27.99
N LYS A 44 12.53 19.47 -28.05
CA LYS A 44 13.53 20.25 -28.76
C LYS A 44 14.80 20.42 -27.93
N ASP A 45 15.92 20.02 -28.48
CA ASP A 45 17.23 20.38 -27.96
C ASP A 45 17.53 21.83 -28.33
N GLN A 46 17.58 22.70 -27.34
CA GLN A 46 17.81 24.15 -27.55
C GLN A 46 19.25 24.45 -28.02
N ALA A 47 20.21 23.56 -27.70
CA ALA A 47 21.60 23.74 -28.09
C ALA A 47 21.82 23.36 -29.56
N ALA A 48 21.35 22.22 -30.00
CA ALA A 48 21.55 21.70 -31.33
C ALA A 48 20.40 22.05 -32.31
N GLY A 49 19.26 22.52 -31.82
CA GLY A 49 18.09 22.85 -32.64
C GLY A 49 17.39 21.65 -33.25
N ILE A 50 17.61 20.45 -32.69
CA ILE A 50 17.03 19.20 -33.18
C ILE A 50 15.90 18.72 -32.24
N GLU A 51 15.07 17.83 -32.77
CA GLU A 51 13.98 17.21 -31.98
C GLU A 51 14.37 15.79 -31.59
N ASP A 52 14.16 15.46 -30.30
CA ASP A 52 14.32 14.15 -29.73
C ASP A 52 12.96 13.54 -29.42
N SER A 53 12.82 12.22 -29.48
CA SER A 53 11.54 11.56 -29.25
C SER A 53 11.26 11.42 -27.76
N ILE A 54 10.01 11.63 -27.35
CA ILE A 54 9.51 11.31 -26.04
C ILE A 54 8.35 10.34 -26.17
N GLU A 55 8.35 9.28 -25.37
CA GLU A 55 7.33 8.23 -25.34
C GLU A 55 6.75 8.10 -23.92
N GLY A 56 5.62 7.43 -23.83
CA GLY A 56 4.93 7.16 -22.56
C GLY A 56 3.96 8.27 -22.16
N ASN A 57 3.58 8.24 -20.89
CA ASN A 57 2.65 9.22 -20.32
C ASN A 57 3.43 10.26 -19.51
N PHE A 58 3.26 11.53 -19.87
CA PHE A 58 3.96 12.65 -19.24
C PHE A 58 3.11 13.91 -19.22
N LYS A 59 3.51 14.89 -18.43
CA LYS A 59 2.91 16.23 -18.37
C LYS A 59 4.00 17.29 -18.33
N HIS A 60 3.67 18.48 -18.84
CA HIS A 60 4.44 19.69 -18.58
C HIS A 60 3.80 20.43 -17.38
N VAL A 61 4.62 20.84 -16.44
CA VAL A 61 4.20 21.51 -15.20
C VAL A 61 5.16 22.67 -14.92
N PRO A 62 4.84 23.64 -14.07
CA PRO A 62 5.79 24.70 -13.71
C PRO A 62 7.13 24.14 -13.23
N GLY A 63 8.22 24.60 -13.84
CA GLY A 63 9.59 24.17 -13.62
C GLY A 63 10.41 25.11 -12.75
N VAL A 64 11.71 24.86 -12.75
CA VAL A 64 12.72 25.75 -12.18
C VAL A 64 12.86 27.01 -13.05
N ALA A 65 12.88 26.80 -14.36
CA ALA A 65 12.79 27.82 -15.38
C ALA A 65 11.68 27.44 -16.35
N GLY A 66 10.63 28.27 -16.47
CA GLY A 66 9.51 27.97 -17.34
C GLY A 66 8.76 26.70 -16.94
N SER A 67 8.88 25.64 -17.76
CA SER A 67 8.19 24.35 -17.57
C SER A 67 9.16 23.21 -17.34
N ALA A 68 8.78 22.27 -16.50
CA ALA A 68 9.46 21.01 -16.26
C ALA A 68 8.67 19.83 -16.85
N LEU A 69 9.35 18.74 -17.16
CA LEU A 69 8.74 17.49 -17.50
C LEU A 69 8.38 16.69 -16.24
N LYS A 70 7.13 16.23 -16.15
CA LYS A 70 6.65 15.29 -15.15
C LYS A 70 6.44 13.93 -15.79
N PRO A 71 7.41 12.99 -15.68
CA PRO A 71 7.22 11.58 -16.06
C PRO A 71 6.25 10.88 -15.12
N ASP A 72 5.73 9.72 -15.56
CA ASP A 72 4.70 8.95 -14.83
C ASP A 72 5.27 7.90 -13.86
N GLY A 73 6.58 7.75 -13.78
CA GLY A 73 7.22 6.74 -12.96
C GLY A 73 7.34 5.35 -13.61
N TYR A 74 6.75 5.13 -14.80
CA TYR A 74 6.69 3.80 -15.42
C TYR A 74 7.00 3.78 -16.91
N THR A 75 6.44 4.68 -17.71
CA THR A 75 6.44 4.57 -19.17
C THR A 75 7.20 5.67 -19.89
N THR A 76 7.49 6.79 -19.23
CA THR A 76 8.11 7.96 -19.88
C THR A 76 9.58 7.71 -20.22
N CYS A 77 9.94 7.92 -21.47
CA CYS A 77 11.31 7.82 -21.95
C CYS A 77 11.60 8.89 -23.01
N ILE A 78 12.78 9.52 -22.93
CA ILE A 78 13.31 10.39 -23.98
C ILE A 78 14.42 9.64 -24.68
N THR A 79 14.43 9.66 -26.02
CA THR A 79 15.44 9.00 -26.84
C THR A 79 15.96 9.88 -27.96
N ARG A 80 17.28 9.80 -28.21
CA ARG A 80 17.93 10.37 -29.38
C ARG A 80 18.64 9.27 -30.18
N ASN A 81 18.41 9.22 -31.48
CA ASN A 81 19.22 8.40 -32.38
C ASN A 81 20.57 9.09 -32.63
N THR A 82 21.59 8.67 -31.91
CA THR A 82 22.94 9.29 -32.00
C THR A 82 23.72 8.88 -33.26
N VAL A 83 23.25 7.90 -34.03
CA VAL A 83 23.80 7.61 -35.36
C VAL A 83 23.48 8.74 -36.34
N GLU A 84 22.26 9.25 -36.29
CA GLU A 84 21.80 10.36 -37.13
C GLU A 84 22.13 11.73 -36.53
N LYS A 85 22.12 11.83 -35.21
CA LYS A 85 22.29 13.08 -34.44
C LYS A 85 23.35 12.87 -33.34
N PRO A 86 24.64 12.77 -33.68
CA PRO A 86 25.69 12.43 -32.73
C PRO A 86 25.93 13.53 -31.69
N LEU A 87 26.26 13.12 -30.47
CA LEU A 87 26.89 13.98 -29.46
C LEU A 87 28.41 13.86 -29.62
N LEU A 88 29.05 14.97 -29.93
CA LEU A 88 30.51 14.99 -30.12
C LEU A 88 31.18 15.22 -28.76
N LEU A 89 31.53 14.11 -28.12
CA LEU A 89 32.24 14.06 -26.84
C LEU A 89 33.68 13.58 -27.05
N ASP A 90 34.58 14.13 -26.25
CA ASP A 90 36.03 13.82 -26.31
C ASP A 90 36.53 13.31 -24.93
N SER A 91 37.55 13.86 -24.40
CA SER A 91 38.23 13.42 -23.18
C SER A 91 37.60 13.92 -21.89
N ALA A 92 36.58 14.80 -21.97
CA ALA A 92 35.93 15.37 -20.80
C ALA A 92 34.49 15.81 -21.10
N PHE A 93 33.63 15.81 -20.09
CA PHE A 93 32.27 16.34 -20.18
C PHE A 93 31.70 16.74 -18.82
N THR A 94 30.59 17.46 -18.84
CA THR A 94 29.74 17.75 -17.69
C THR A 94 28.29 17.43 -18.09
N VAL A 95 27.53 16.83 -17.17
CA VAL A 95 26.09 16.66 -17.27
C VAL A 95 25.45 17.30 -16.04
N GLU A 96 24.34 18.04 -16.22
CA GLU A 96 23.56 18.63 -15.14
C GLU A 96 22.05 18.50 -15.40
N ALA A 97 21.28 18.55 -14.33
CA ALA A 97 19.82 18.64 -14.39
C ALA A 97 19.27 19.20 -13.07
N TRP A 98 18.05 19.71 -13.14
CA TRP A 98 17.22 19.93 -11.95
C TRP A 98 16.24 18.76 -11.81
N VAL A 99 16.14 18.20 -10.59
CA VAL A 99 15.24 17.08 -10.29
C VAL A 99 14.46 17.34 -9.01
N ALA A 100 13.23 16.84 -8.96
CA ALA A 100 12.43 16.79 -7.72
C ALA A 100 11.66 15.46 -7.69
N HIS A 101 12.02 14.56 -6.78
CA HIS A 101 11.39 13.26 -6.68
C HIS A 101 10.06 13.31 -5.94
N ALA A 102 9.01 12.69 -6.49
CA ALA A 102 7.78 12.37 -5.77
C ALA A 102 7.94 11.07 -4.97
N ALA A 103 8.67 10.10 -5.53
CA ALA A 103 9.17 8.90 -4.87
C ALA A 103 10.53 8.53 -5.46
N TYR A 104 11.40 7.90 -4.67
CA TYR A 104 12.69 7.42 -5.18
C TYR A 104 12.48 6.28 -6.18
N PRO A 105 13.35 6.17 -7.20
CA PRO A 105 13.27 5.07 -8.14
C PRO A 105 13.55 3.73 -7.44
N TRP A 106 13.03 2.66 -8.02
CA TRP A 106 13.23 1.30 -7.49
C TRP A 106 14.68 0.85 -7.50
N ASN A 107 15.41 1.32 -8.50
CA ASN A 107 16.83 1.13 -8.73
C ASN A 107 17.40 2.41 -9.34
N TRP A 108 18.64 2.40 -9.75
CA TRP A 108 19.27 3.50 -10.45
C TRP A 108 18.50 3.85 -11.72
N CYS A 109 18.08 5.11 -11.82
CA CYS A 109 17.30 5.62 -12.94
C CYS A 109 18.12 6.70 -13.66
N PRO A 110 18.39 6.56 -14.96
CA PRO A 110 19.21 7.52 -15.68
C PRO A 110 18.49 8.85 -15.87
N VAL A 111 19.16 9.94 -15.51
CA VAL A 111 18.84 11.29 -15.93
C VAL A 111 19.32 11.49 -17.36
N LEU A 112 20.49 10.95 -17.70
CA LEU A 112 21.02 10.91 -19.05
C LEU A 112 21.98 9.70 -19.19
N CYS A 113 21.77 8.90 -20.22
CA CYS A 113 22.58 7.69 -20.44
C CYS A 113 22.80 7.42 -21.92
N GLN A 114 24.04 7.09 -22.26
CA GLN A 114 24.40 6.51 -23.56
C GLN A 114 25.41 5.39 -23.28
N SER A 115 24.95 4.17 -23.21
CA SER A 115 25.81 3.02 -22.86
C SER A 115 25.51 1.79 -23.69
N LYS A 116 26.53 0.94 -23.83
CA LYS A 116 26.42 -0.40 -24.41
C LYS A 116 26.85 -1.41 -23.36
N GLY A 117 25.88 -1.89 -22.61
CA GLY A 117 26.14 -2.68 -21.41
C GLY A 117 26.99 -1.88 -20.40
N GLN A 118 27.90 -2.55 -19.72
CA GLN A 118 28.88 -1.92 -18.82
C GLN A 118 30.30 -1.90 -19.44
N THR A 119 30.39 -1.69 -20.74
CA THR A 119 31.66 -1.74 -21.47
C THR A 119 31.99 -0.45 -22.19
N GLU A 120 30.98 0.29 -22.65
CA GLU A 120 31.15 1.54 -23.40
C GLU A 120 30.10 2.54 -22.95
N GLY A 121 30.47 3.85 -22.96
CA GLY A 121 29.57 4.97 -22.69
C GLY A 121 29.49 5.35 -21.23
N PHE A 122 28.37 6.02 -20.87
CA PHE A 122 28.12 6.55 -19.54
C PHE A 122 26.64 6.44 -19.13
N SER A 123 26.38 6.58 -17.82
CA SER A 123 25.05 6.75 -17.24
C SER A 123 25.12 7.67 -16.02
N PHE A 124 24.46 8.81 -16.08
CA PHE A 124 24.25 9.71 -14.95
C PHE A 124 22.88 9.43 -14.34
N ASN A 125 22.86 8.99 -13.09
CA ASN A 125 21.70 8.36 -12.47
C ASN A 125 21.30 9.04 -11.17
N VAL A 126 20.00 8.97 -10.87
CA VAL A 126 19.46 9.15 -9.51
C VAL A 126 19.17 7.77 -8.89
N GLY A 127 19.40 7.66 -7.59
CA GLY A 127 19.38 6.39 -6.88
C GLY A 127 18.20 6.20 -5.93
N PRO A 128 17.99 4.95 -5.45
CA PRO A 128 16.86 4.59 -4.60
C PRO A 128 16.94 5.15 -3.17
N ASN A 129 18.03 5.81 -2.80
CA ASN A 129 18.22 6.38 -1.46
C ASN A 129 18.43 7.89 -1.48
N GLY A 130 17.97 8.58 -2.53
CA GLY A 130 18.21 10.01 -2.68
C GLY A 130 19.70 10.35 -2.89
N ASP A 131 20.38 9.50 -3.59
CA ASP A 131 21.78 9.59 -4.01
C ASP A 131 21.86 9.79 -5.53
N ILE A 132 23.04 10.16 -6.03
CA ILE A 132 23.36 10.24 -7.46
C ILE A 132 24.60 9.42 -7.77
N ALA A 133 24.71 8.98 -9.01
CA ALA A 133 25.90 8.28 -9.50
C ALA A 133 26.22 8.68 -10.95
N LEU A 134 27.50 8.78 -11.26
CA LEU A 134 27.99 8.70 -12.62
C LEU A 134 28.73 7.38 -12.83
N GLU A 135 28.27 6.64 -13.80
CA GLU A 135 28.89 5.43 -14.29
C GLU A 135 29.45 5.67 -15.69
N ILE A 136 30.67 5.22 -15.96
CA ILE A 136 31.35 5.47 -17.24
C ILE A 136 32.46 4.46 -17.50
N ALA A 137 32.69 4.16 -18.77
CA ALA A 137 33.81 3.34 -19.21
C ALA A 137 35.06 4.19 -19.35
N VAL A 138 36.05 3.98 -18.48
CA VAL A 138 37.37 4.68 -18.50
C VAL A 138 38.47 3.66 -18.42
N GLY A 139 39.47 3.76 -19.31
CA GLY A 139 40.60 2.82 -19.36
C GLY A 139 40.21 1.37 -19.61
N GLY A 140 39.14 1.15 -20.37
CA GLY A 140 38.61 -0.19 -20.68
C GLY A 140 37.84 -0.84 -19.51
N LYS A 141 37.52 -0.09 -18.47
CA LYS A 141 36.78 -0.59 -17.31
C LYS A 141 35.56 0.29 -17.00
N TRP A 142 34.46 -0.35 -16.61
CA TRP A 142 33.31 0.36 -16.07
C TRP A 142 33.60 0.88 -14.67
N GLN A 143 33.58 2.19 -14.51
CA GLN A 143 33.84 2.91 -13.27
C GLN A 143 32.55 3.50 -12.73
N ARG A 144 32.42 3.60 -11.41
CA ARG A 144 31.22 4.14 -10.76
C ARG A 144 31.59 5.05 -9.58
N CYS A 145 31.19 6.31 -9.67
CA CYS A 145 31.24 7.25 -8.57
C CYS A 145 29.83 7.44 -8.02
N VAL A 146 29.66 7.31 -6.70
CA VAL A 146 28.37 7.43 -6.01
C VAL A 146 28.48 8.50 -4.93
N SER A 147 27.48 9.35 -4.80
CA SER A 147 27.38 10.34 -3.73
C SER A 147 27.00 9.68 -2.39
N THR A 148 27.04 10.45 -1.30
CA THR A 148 26.38 10.05 -0.06
C THR A 148 24.87 9.94 -0.25
N LYS A 149 24.21 9.14 0.60
CA LYS A 149 22.74 8.95 0.58
C LYS A 149 22.01 10.18 1.13
N ASN A 150 20.73 10.31 0.82
CA ASN A 150 19.82 11.33 1.35
C ASN A 150 20.18 12.79 0.97
N LEU A 151 20.92 13.00 -0.11
CA LEU A 151 21.22 14.35 -0.62
C LEU A 151 20.06 14.98 -1.38
N ILE A 152 19.17 14.12 -1.95
CA ILE A 152 17.99 14.56 -2.70
C ILE A 152 16.74 14.24 -1.86
N PRO A 153 16.24 15.17 -1.04
CA PRO A 153 15.00 14.97 -0.31
C PRO A 153 13.80 14.98 -1.26
N LEU A 154 12.76 14.23 -0.90
CA LEU A 154 11.52 14.16 -1.70
C LEU A 154 10.84 15.53 -1.81
N ARG A 155 10.22 15.78 -2.96
CA ARG A 155 9.39 16.97 -3.25
C ARG A 155 10.11 18.29 -3.11
N LYS A 156 11.43 18.29 -3.30
CA LYS A 156 12.26 19.48 -3.32
C LYS A 156 13.10 19.53 -4.57
N TRP A 157 13.20 20.70 -5.17
CA TRP A 157 14.12 20.90 -6.26
C TRP A 157 15.57 20.75 -5.80
N LYS A 158 16.33 19.98 -6.57
CA LYS A 158 17.77 19.81 -6.40
C LYS A 158 18.47 19.90 -7.73
N HIS A 159 19.49 20.72 -7.78
CA HIS A 159 20.43 20.75 -8.88
C HIS A 159 21.42 19.60 -8.69
N ILE A 160 21.55 18.77 -9.69
CA ILE A 160 22.50 17.66 -9.70
C ILE A 160 23.43 17.79 -10.89
N ALA A 161 24.71 17.56 -10.67
CA ALA A 161 25.69 17.59 -11.75
C ALA A 161 26.80 16.56 -11.55
N ALA A 162 27.37 16.12 -12.66
CA ALA A 162 28.56 15.27 -12.69
C ALA A 162 29.53 15.77 -13.74
N THR A 163 30.81 15.88 -13.37
CA THR A 163 31.91 16.17 -14.31
C THR A 163 32.80 14.93 -14.42
N CYS A 164 33.29 14.68 -15.61
CA CYS A 164 34.27 13.63 -15.88
C CYS A 164 35.40 14.19 -16.77
N ASP A 165 36.61 13.86 -16.43
CA ASP A 165 37.81 14.19 -17.20
C ASP A 165 38.74 12.97 -17.21
N SER A 166 39.29 12.61 -18.37
CA SER A 166 40.13 11.44 -18.58
C SER A 166 41.41 11.41 -17.75
N LYS A 167 41.83 12.54 -17.19
CA LYS A 167 43.06 12.70 -16.38
C LYS A 167 42.77 12.82 -14.89
N SER A 168 41.61 13.41 -14.51
CA SER A 168 41.32 13.72 -13.11
C SER A 168 40.10 12.93 -12.56
N GLY A 169 39.40 12.18 -13.40
CA GLY A 169 38.30 11.33 -13.01
C GLY A 169 36.97 12.04 -12.85
N ILE A 170 36.15 11.57 -11.92
CA ILE A 170 34.75 11.93 -11.74
C ILE A 170 34.55 12.80 -10.52
N ARG A 171 33.69 13.83 -10.64
CA ARG A 171 33.22 14.66 -9.52
C ARG A 171 31.69 14.77 -9.60
N LEU A 172 31.02 14.61 -8.45
CA LEU A 172 29.57 14.75 -8.30
C LEU A 172 29.25 15.98 -7.48
N TYR A 173 28.15 16.65 -7.82
CA TYR A 173 27.70 17.88 -7.16
C TYR A 173 26.17 17.80 -6.92
N VAL A 174 25.74 18.32 -5.77
CA VAL A 174 24.34 18.60 -5.45
C VAL A 174 24.24 20.04 -4.95
N ASP A 175 23.33 20.84 -5.53
CA ASP A 175 23.17 22.27 -5.25
C ASP A 175 24.48 23.05 -5.35
N GLY A 176 25.32 22.71 -6.35
CA GLY A 176 26.61 23.30 -6.58
C GLY A 176 27.69 22.94 -5.55
N GLN A 177 27.41 22.04 -4.60
CA GLN A 177 28.35 21.58 -3.59
C GLN A 177 28.90 20.19 -3.94
N PRO A 178 30.18 19.89 -3.67
CA PRO A 178 30.76 18.56 -3.87
C PRO A 178 29.98 17.49 -3.11
N ALA A 179 29.62 16.40 -3.79
CA ALA A 179 28.81 15.29 -3.27
C ALA A 179 29.48 13.93 -3.35
N GLY A 180 30.51 13.80 -4.19
CA GLY A 180 31.30 12.58 -4.35
C GLY A 180 32.44 12.77 -5.32
N GLN A 181 33.45 11.90 -5.26
CA GLN A 181 34.57 11.92 -6.18
C GLN A 181 35.13 10.50 -6.39
N LEU A 182 35.68 10.28 -7.57
CA LEU A 182 36.46 9.10 -7.91
C LEU A 182 37.61 9.51 -8.80
N ASP A 183 38.83 9.36 -8.31
CA ASP A 183 40.03 9.62 -9.08
C ASP A 183 40.31 8.40 -9.94
N VAL A 184 40.24 8.59 -11.25
CA VAL A 184 40.49 7.58 -12.26
C VAL A 184 41.07 8.25 -13.48
N GLU A 185 42.08 7.60 -14.08
CA GLU A 185 42.76 8.08 -15.27
C GLU A 185 42.63 7.04 -16.39
N GLY A 186 42.43 7.49 -17.61
CA GLY A 186 42.35 6.66 -18.79
C GLY A 186 41.45 7.29 -19.85
N GLU A 187 41.53 6.72 -21.05
CA GLU A 187 40.67 7.10 -22.17
C GLU A 187 39.22 6.76 -21.90
N ILE A 188 38.31 7.65 -22.27
CA ILE A 188 36.87 7.41 -22.18
C ILE A 188 36.39 6.59 -23.38
N ASN A 189 35.80 5.43 -23.15
CA ASN A 189 35.30 4.54 -24.19
C ASN A 189 33.83 4.89 -24.50
N TRP A 190 33.60 5.69 -25.53
CA TRP A 190 32.28 6.14 -25.92
C TRP A 190 31.45 5.08 -26.64
N ALA A 191 30.15 4.99 -26.38
CA ALA A 191 29.21 4.08 -27.03
C ALA A 191 28.58 4.73 -28.28
N GLY A 192 29.39 5.02 -29.29
CA GLY A 192 29.05 5.91 -30.40
C GLY A 192 27.92 5.51 -31.35
N GLN A 193 27.35 4.29 -31.24
CA GLN A 193 26.21 3.82 -32.06
C GLN A 193 25.03 3.35 -31.27
N THR A 194 24.86 3.86 -30.07
CA THR A 194 23.74 3.54 -29.19
C THR A 194 22.85 4.77 -28.99
N GLN A 195 21.60 4.56 -28.65
CA GLN A 195 20.70 5.66 -28.33
C GLN A 195 21.15 6.41 -27.08
N LEU A 196 21.09 7.75 -27.11
CA LEU A 196 21.06 8.56 -25.90
C LEU A 196 19.66 8.44 -25.31
N ARG A 197 19.57 8.16 -24.02
CA ARG A 197 18.30 7.92 -23.31
C ARG A 197 18.23 8.73 -22.02
N SER A 198 17.04 9.06 -21.61
CA SER A 198 16.76 9.75 -20.35
C SER A 198 15.51 9.20 -19.69
N LEU A 199 15.46 9.25 -18.36
CA LEU A 199 14.33 8.98 -17.47
C LEU A 199 13.91 7.51 -17.32
N MET A 200 14.34 6.61 -18.16
CA MET A 200 13.91 5.21 -18.15
C MET A 200 15.06 4.27 -17.83
N ASN A 201 14.90 3.43 -16.84
CA ASN A 201 15.77 2.27 -16.63
C ASN A 201 15.30 1.11 -17.52
N TYR A 202 16.17 0.65 -18.41
CA TYR A 202 15.95 -0.51 -19.27
C TYR A 202 16.68 -1.77 -18.81
N GLU A 203 17.53 -1.66 -17.82
CA GLU A 203 18.34 -2.77 -17.38
C GLU A 203 17.58 -3.62 -16.36
N ALA A 204 17.46 -4.91 -16.63
CA ALA A 204 17.02 -5.90 -15.66
C ALA A 204 18.11 -6.14 -14.59
N VAL A 205 18.59 -5.07 -13.97
CA VAL A 205 19.63 -5.12 -12.95
C VAL A 205 18.97 -5.37 -11.60
N LYS A 206 19.55 -6.24 -10.80
CA LYS A 206 19.20 -6.36 -9.38
C LYS A 206 19.31 -4.97 -8.72
N PRO A 207 18.24 -4.45 -8.09
CA PRO A 207 18.28 -3.12 -7.50
C PRO A 207 19.30 -3.01 -6.36
N SER A 208 19.47 -4.07 -5.58
CA SER A 208 20.48 -4.18 -4.53
C SER A 208 20.61 -5.63 -4.04
N ASN A 209 21.60 -5.90 -3.19
CA ASN A 209 21.79 -7.23 -2.58
C ASN A 209 20.74 -7.63 -1.53
N ILE A 210 19.92 -6.69 -1.08
CA ILE A 210 18.79 -6.96 -0.19
C ILE A 210 17.49 -7.22 -0.94
N HIS A 211 17.45 -6.97 -2.24
CA HIS A 211 16.33 -7.27 -3.10
C HIS A 211 16.37 -8.70 -3.56
N ARG A 212 15.21 -9.24 -3.84
CA ARG A 212 15.08 -10.59 -4.39
C ARG A 212 15.70 -10.68 -5.77
N GLU A 213 16.34 -11.83 -6.05
CA GLU A 213 17.10 -12.04 -7.28
C GLU A 213 16.24 -12.10 -8.53
N HIS A 214 15.00 -12.56 -8.39
CA HIS A 214 14.13 -12.90 -9.49
C HIS A 214 12.95 -11.95 -9.60
N GLY A 215 13.21 -10.74 -10.10
CA GLY A 215 12.23 -9.93 -10.75
C GLY A 215 10.96 -9.58 -9.97
N THR A 216 11.05 -9.38 -8.66
CA THR A 216 9.92 -8.80 -7.91
C THR A 216 9.74 -7.33 -8.22
N LEU A 217 10.78 -6.67 -8.74
CA LEU A 217 10.75 -5.30 -9.18
C LEU A 217 10.46 -5.21 -10.67
N PRO A 218 9.85 -4.10 -11.14
CA PRO A 218 9.78 -3.81 -12.56
C PRO A 218 11.20 -3.80 -13.15
N GLY A 219 11.43 -4.52 -14.22
CA GLY A 219 12.69 -4.44 -14.97
C GLY A 219 12.83 -3.08 -15.65
N TRP A 220 11.69 -2.45 -15.95
CA TRP A 220 11.60 -1.13 -16.56
C TRP A 220 10.74 -0.21 -15.73
N PHE A 221 11.25 0.99 -15.48
CA PHE A 221 10.52 2.04 -14.76
C PHE A 221 11.12 3.40 -15.11
N SER A 222 10.32 4.42 -15.06
CA SER A 222 10.70 5.80 -15.28
C SER A 222 10.92 6.52 -13.95
N MET A 223 11.51 7.71 -14.02
CA MET A 223 11.59 8.61 -12.88
C MET A 223 10.18 9.04 -12.42
N ASP A 224 9.96 9.03 -11.12
CA ASP A 224 8.73 9.52 -10.49
C ASP A 224 9.01 10.86 -9.81
N GLY A 225 8.62 11.93 -10.49
CA GLY A 225 8.92 13.29 -10.03
C GLY A 225 8.91 14.32 -11.15
N LEU A 226 9.82 15.23 -11.09
CA LEU A 226 10.03 16.29 -12.09
C LEU A 226 11.48 16.32 -12.53
N VAL A 227 11.69 16.64 -13.81
CA VAL A 227 13.01 16.94 -14.36
C VAL A 227 12.95 18.24 -15.17
N ASP A 228 13.99 19.02 -15.07
CA ASP A 228 14.09 20.30 -15.76
C ASP A 228 15.54 20.64 -16.09
N GLU A 229 15.77 21.47 -17.13
CA GLU A 229 17.07 22.04 -17.48
C GLU A 229 18.16 20.97 -17.62
N VAL A 230 17.90 19.88 -18.35
CA VAL A 230 18.92 18.85 -18.62
C VAL A 230 19.93 19.38 -19.64
N LYS A 231 21.20 19.48 -19.22
CA LYS A 231 22.29 20.01 -20.09
C LYS A 231 23.50 19.09 -20.07
N MET A 232 24.22 19.11 -21.19
CA MET A 232 25.50 18.44 -21.31
C MET A 232 26.50 19.35 -21.99
N TYR A 233 27.72 19.42 -21.44
CA TYR A 233 28.86 20.24 -21.94
C TYR A 233 30.01 19.33 -22.35
N GLY A 234 30.74 19.70 -23.38
CA GLY A 234 31.92 18.96 -23.88
C GLY A 234 33.20 19.18 -23.07
N THR A 235 33.11 19.68 -21.84
CA THR A 235 34.25 19.93 -20.95
C THR A 235 33.89 19.58 -19.52
N ALA A 236 34.87 19.23 -18.70
CA ALA A 236 34.70 19.09 -17.26
C ALA A 236 34.71 20.50 -16.62
N LEU A 237 33.55 21.00 -16.25
CA LEU A 237 33.41 22.30 -15.61
C LEU A 237 34.08 22.32 -14.23
N ALA A 238 34.69 23.46 -13.87
CA ALA A 238 35.22 23.64 -12.54
C ALA A 238 34.11 23.73 -11.50
N ALA A 239 34.41 23.40 -10.23
CA ALA A 239 33.44 23.46 -9.14
C ALA A 239 32.76 24.85 -9.00
N ALA A 240 33.50 25.92 -9.28
CA ALA A 240 32.96 27.28 -9.25
C ALA A 240 31.93 27.55 -10.35
N ASP A 241 32.11 26.94 -11.53
CA ASP A 241 31.19 27.06 -12.65
C ASP A 241 29.91 26.26 -12.38
N VAL A 242 30.04 25.05 -11.84
CA VAL A 242 28.87 24.22 -11.39
C VAL A 242 28.07 24.95 -10.31
N ALA A 243 28.76 25.60 -9.35
CA ALA A 243 28.08 26.42 -8.35
C ALA A 243 27.41 27.66 -8.95
N GLY A 244 28.00 28.22 -10.04
CA GLY A 244 27.39 29.28 -10.84
C GLY A 244 26.08 28.85 -11.52
N LEU A 245 26.09 27.68 -12.17
CA LEU A 245 24.91 27.10 -12.82
C LEU A 245 23.75 26.87 -11.82
N PHE A 246 24.03 26.31 -10.65
CA PHE A 246 23.07 26.21 -9.57
C PHE A 246 22.43 27.54 -9.19
N LYS A 247 23.27 28.58 -8.96
CA LYS A 247 22.81 29.91 -8.53
C LYS A 247 22.00 30.65 -9.61
N ALA A 248 22.30 30.41 -10.88
CA ALA A 248 21.64 31.09 -11.99
C ALA A 248 20.14 30.71 -12.10
N ASN A 249 19.81 29.49 -11.74
CA ASN A 249 18.45 28.96 -11.87
C ASN A 249 17.86 28.45 -10.53
N ALA A 250 18.39 28.90 -9.38
CA ALA A 250 17.86 28.47 -8.09
C ALA A 250 16.40 28.87 -7.92
N PRO A 251 15.47 27.91 -7.76
CA PRO A 251 14.05 28.20 -7.71
C PRO A 251 13.66 28.94 -6.42
N ALA A 252 12.70 29.86 -6.51
CA ALA A 252 12.19 30.59 -5.36
C ALA A 252 11.32 29.72 -4.41
N LYS A 253 10.76 28.62 -4.90
CA LYS A 253 9.93 27.68 -4.15
C LYS A 253 10.11 26.25 -4.65
N ASP A 254 9.84 25.30 -3.76
CA ASP A 254 9.75 23.88 -4.13
C ASP A 254 8.52 23.61 -4.99
N PRO A 255 8.50 22.52 -5.77
CA PRO A 255 7.38 22.17 -6.63
C PRO A 255 6.18 21.65 -5.82
N GLU A 256 4.99 21.83 -6.38
CA GLU A 256 3.75 21.28 -5.84
C GLU A 256 3.60 19.80 -6.24
N LEU A 257 4.33 18.92 -5.57
CA LEU A 257 4.16 17.48 -5.71
C LEU A 257 3.30 16.93 -4.57
N PRO A 258 2.13 16.33 -4.86
CA PRO A 258 1.26 15.83 -3.81
C PRO A 258 1.91 14.68 -3.04
N LEU A 259 1.69 14.67 -1.72
CA LEU A 259 2.00 13.51 -0.89
C LEU A 259 1.00 12.41 -1.22
N ARG A 260 1.47 11.27 -1.70
CA ARG A 260 0.63 10.09 -1.90
C ARG A 260 0.41 9.40 -0.57
N VAL A 261 -0.83 8.98 -0.32
CA VAL A 261 -1.22 8.21 0.86
C VAL A 261 -2.04 7.00 0.42
N MET A 262 -2.03 5.92 1.18
CA MET A 262 -2.87 4.76 0.87
C MET A 262 -4.33 5.18 0.80
N PRO A 263 -5.02 4.88 -0.30
CA PRO A 263 -6.37 5.38 -0.53
C PRO A 263 -7.40 4.54 0.24
N SER A 264 -8.13 5.17 1.16
CA SER A 264 -9.12 4.51 2.01
C SER A 264 -10.57 4.94 1.77
N GLY A 265 -10.81 5.66 0.69
CA GLY A 265 -12.13 6.22 0.39
C GLY A 265 -12.48 7.47 1.21
N PRO A 266 -13.75 7.91 1.20
CA PRO A 266 -14.17 9.13 1.85
C PRO A 266 -13.88 9.14 3.35
N GLN A 267 -13.43 10.29 3.85
CA GLN A 267 -13.18 10.51 5.28
C GLN A 267 -14.49 10.67 6.06
N GLY A 268 -14.41 10.42 7.37
CA GLY A 268 -15.53 10.60 8.30
C GLY A 268 -16.59 9.51 8.24
N PRO A 269 -17.62 9.62 9.08
CA PRO A 269 -18.76 8.71 9.12
C PRO A 269 -19.53 8.66 7.80
N GLY A 270 -20.14 7.52 7.52
CA GLY A 270 -21.02 7.34 6.37
C GLY A 270 -22.07 6.29 6.66
N ARG A 271 -23.07 6.14 5.80
CA ARG A 271 -24.06 5.08 5.96
C ARG A 271 -23.36 3.72 6.02
N PHE A 272 -23.74 2.87 6.98
CA PHE A 272 -23.23 1.50 7.06
C PHE A 272 -23.55 0.74 5.78
N GLY A 273 -22.52 0.08 5.24
CA GLY A 273 -22.63 -0.72 4.02
C GLY A 273 -21.32 -0.84 3.29
N ALA A 274 -21.27 -1.75 2.33
CA ALA A 274 -20.17 -1.92 1.41
C ALA A 274 -20.41 -1.15 0.12
N TYR A 275 -19.35 -0.55 -0.42
CA TYR A 275 -19.39 0.27 -1.62
C TYR A 275 -18.27 -0.15 -2.55
N TYR A 276 -18.61 -0.39 -3.81
CA TYR A 276 -17.63 -0.51 -4.87
C TYR A 276 -17.09 0.87 -5.26
N CYS A 277 -15.80 0.97 -5.42
CA CYS A 277 -15.13 2.23 -5.77
C CYS A 277 -13.85 1.96 -6.58
N ASN A 278 -13.18 3.04 -6.98
CA ASN A 278 -11.91 2.99 -7.67
C ASN A 278 -10.91 3.84 -6.88
N LEU A 279 -10.16 3.19 -6.02
CA LEU A 279 -9.14 3.81 -5.18
C LEU A 279 -7.84 3.97 -5.97
N LYS A 280 -7.20 5.13 -5.85
CA LYS A 280 -6.00 5.47 -6.61
C LYS A 280 -4.87 5.89 -5.68
N TYR A 281 -3.69 5.34 -5.90
CA TYR A 281 -2.46 5.72 -5.23
C TYR A 281 -1.54 6.51 -6.17
N TYR A 282 -1.33 6.00 -7.38
CA TYR A 282 -0.68 6.68 -8.49
C TYR A 282 -1.75 7.11 -9.49
N GLU A 283 -2.21 8.35 -9.44
CA GLU A 283 -3.36 8.76 -10.24
C GLU A 283 -3.13 8.58 -11.74
N GLU A 284 -1.96 8.94 -12.25
CA GLU A 284 -1.62 8.79 -13.65
C GLU A 284 -1.58 7.31 -14.07
N TRP A 285 -0.94 6.46 -13.25
CA TRP A 285 -0.81 5.04 -13.53
C TRP A 285 -2.12 4.29 -13.36
N ASP A 286 -2.79 4.51 -12.24
CA ASP A 286 -4.04 3.81 -11.92
C ASP A 286 -5.20 4.16 -12.87
N ASN A 287 -5.11 5.28 -13.57
CA ASN A 287 -6.04 5.63 -14.64
C ASN A 287 -5.78 4.85 -15.94
N LEU A 288 -4.53 4.56 -16.26
CA LEU A 288 -4.11 3.92 -17.51
C LEU A 288 -4.06 2.41 -17.38
N TRP A 289 -3.59 1.90 -16.25
CA TRP A 289 -3.31 0.50 -16.01
C TRP A 289 -3.85 0.04 -14.65
N PRO A 290 -5.13 -0.26 -14.54
CA PRO A 290 -5.62 -0.85 -13.32
C PRO A 290 -4.88 -2.17 -13.05
N VAL A 291 -4.36 -2.34 -11.84
CA VAL A 291 -3.66 -3.56 -11.43
C VAL A 291 -4.57 -4.79 -11.56
N ALA A 292 -5.87 -4.62 -11.30
CA ALA A 292 -6.89 -5.63 -11.42
C ALA A 292 -8.12 -5.08 -12.16
N SER A 293 -8.90 -5.99 -12.74
CA SER A 293 -10.16 -5.66 -13.42
C SER A 293 -11.31 -5.34 -12.47
N ASP A 294 -11.29 -5.94 -11.27
CA ASP A 294 -12.35 -5.77 -10.28
C ASP A 294 -12.22 -4.43 -9.54
N PRO A 295 -13.34 -3.79 -9.16
CA PRO A 295 -13.31 -2.57 -8.36
C PRO A 295 -12.81 -2.87 -6.94
N ASP A 296 -12.38 -1.81 -6.24
CA ASP A 296 -12.10 -1.86 -4.81
C ASP A 296 -13.40 -1.89 -4.01
N VAL A 297 -13.33 -2.37 -2.77
CA VAL A 297 -14.46 -2.38 -1.84
C VAL A 297 -14.11 -1.61 -0.57
N VAL A 298 -15.01 -0.75 -0.13
CA VAL A 298 -14.91 -0.03 1.16
C VAL A 298 -16.18 -0.28 1.96
N VAL A 299 -16.04 -0.77 3.20
CA VAL A 299 -17.12 -0.84 4.18
C VAL A 299 -17.03 0.39 5.07
N ARG A 300 -18.14 1.13 5.22
CA ARG A 300 -18.26 2.33 6.06
C ARG A 300 -19.22 2.12 7.22
N PHE A 301 -19.12 2.97 8.23
CA PHE A 301 -19.92 2.92 9.45
C PHE A 301 -20.58 4.27 9.72
N ASP A 302 -21.83 4.27 10.22
CA ASP A 302 -22.62 5.50 10.43
C ASP A 302 -22.07 6.40 11.54
N ASN A 303 -21.45 5.80 12.54
CA ASN A 303 -21.09 6.52 13.77
C ASN A 303 -19.59 6.70 13.94
N SER A 304 -18.80 6.30 12.93
CA SER A 304 -17.35 6.30 13.01
C SER A 304 -16.71 6.59 11.66
N GLY A 305 -15.58 7.28 11.69
CA GLY A 305 -14.73 7.46 10.52
C GLY A 305 -13.89 6.24 10.19
N THR A 306 -14.01 5.13 10.94
CA THR A 306 -13.31 3.87 10.63
C THR A 306 -13.86 3.25 9.34
N ARG A 307 -13.02 2.50 8.67
CA ARG A 307 -13.38 1.82 7.42
C ARG A 307 -12.72 0.45 7.37
N MET A 308 -13.31 -0.47 6.61
CA MET A 308 -12.64 -1.66 6.16
C MET A 308 -12.43 -1.56 4.65
N VAL A 309 -11.20 -1.78 4.18
CA VAL A 309 -10.79 -1.48 2.81
C VAL A 309 -10.21 -2.74 2.18
N PHE A 310 -10.71 -3.07 0.99
CA PHE A 310 -10.19 -4.10 0.11
C PHE A 310 -9.68 -3.40 -1.15
N TRP A 311 -8.40 -3.07 -1.15
CA TRP A 311 -7.78 -2.27 -2.21
C TRP A 311 -6.96 -3.15 -3.14
N ARG A 312 -7.16 -2.99 -4.46
CA ARG A 312 -6.41 -3.75 -5.47
C ARG A 312 -4.89 -3.54 -5.37
N GLY A 313 -4.43 -2.37 -4.92
CA GLY A 313 -3.01 -2.10 -4.68
C GLY A 313 -2.40 -3.00 -3.60
N SER A 314 -3.21 -3.51 -2.67
CA SER A 314 -2.86 -4.56 -1.70
C SER A 314 -3.38 -5.95 -2.10
N ARG A 315 -3.71 -6.20 -3.34
CA ARG A 315 -4.31 -7.45 -3.86
C ARG A 315 -5.61 -7.80 -3.15
N TYR A 316 -6.39 -6.79 -2.81
CA TYR A 316 -7.62 -6.86 -2.02
C TYR A 316 -7.43 -7.42 -0.61
N SER A 317 -6.19 -7.54 -0.10
CA SER A 317 -5.98 -7.90 1.30
C SER A 317 -6.71 -6.90 2.19
N PRO A 318 -7.59 -7.38 3.07
CA PRO A 318 -8.41 -6.50 3.89
C PRO A 318 -7.60 -5.73 4.91
N ALA A 319 -7.94 -4.46 5.07
CA ALA A 319 -7.35 -3.62 6.09
C ALA A 319 -8.42 -2.84 6.85
N TRP A 320 -8.27 -2.76 8.16
CA TRP A 320 -9.01 -1.84 9.00
C TRP A 320 -8.28 -0.50 9.03
N VAL A 321 -9.01 0.58 8.82
CA VAL A 321 -8.48 1.94 8.78
C VAL A 321 -9.18 2.79 9.82
N SER A 322 -8.41 3.40 10.70
CA SER A 322 -8.93 4.28 11.75
C SER A 322 -9.50 5.60 11.19
N GLU A 323 -10.19 6.36 12.02
CA GLU A 323 -10.76 7.66 11.67
C GLU A 323 -9.71 8.69 11.23
N ASN A 324 -8.46 8.55 11.68
CA ASN A 324 -7.34 9.40 11.30
C ASN A 324 -6.39 8.77 10.28
N GLY A 325 -6.83 7.69 9.61
CA GLY A 325 -6.11 7.11 8.46
C GLY A 325 -4.96 6.17 8.81
N LEU A 326 -4.90 5.62 10.03
CA LEU A 326 -3.95 4.57 10.39
C LEU A 326 -4.46 3.20 9.96
N TRP A 327 -3.62 2.42 9.33
CA TRP A 327 -3.98 1.16 8.69
C TRP A 327 -3.46 -0.05 9.46
N MET A 328 -4.31 -1.07 9.56
CA MET A 328 -3.99 -2.39 10.09
C MET A 328 -4.53 -3.46 9.16
N ALA A 329 -3.65 -4.23 8.56
CA ALA A 329 -4.03 -5.45 7.87
C ALA A 329 -3.58 -6.68 8.63
N ASP A 330 -3.80 -7.84 8.05
CA ASP A 330 -3.40 -9.12 8.63
C ASP A 330 -2.79 -10.01 7.55
N GLN A 331 -1.95 -10.93 7.98
CA GLN A 331 -1.30 -11.88 7.10
C GLN A 331 -2.31 -12.84 6.46
N SER A 332 -2.03 -13.19 5.23
CA SER A 332 -2.77 -14.23 4.50
C SER A 332 -2.20 -15.62 4.79
N VAL A 333 -2.83 -16.65 4.21
CA VAL A 333 -2.24 -17.99 4.19
C VAL A 333 -0.97 -17.97 3.36
N GLU A 334 0.11 -18.45 3.93
CA GLU A 334 1.42 -18.59 3.30
C GLU A 334 1.81 -20.06 3.12
N ALA A 335 2.73 -20.31 2.20
CA ALA A 335 3.32 -21.62 2.03
C ALA A 335 4.79 -21.53 1.60
N PHE A 336 5.60 -22.51 2.01
CA PHE A 336 7.01 -22.58 1.62
C PHE A 336 7.54 -24.03 1.69
N TYR A 337 8.53 -24.34 0.86
CA TYR A 337 9.08 -25.69 0.75
C TYR A 337 10.09 -26.07 1.85
N GLY A 338 10.23 -25.28 2.89
CA GLY A 338 11.21 -25.56 3.95
C GLY A 338 12.65 -25.46 3.44
N ASN A 339 13.44 -26.52 3.64
CA ASN A 339 14.87 -26.57 3.24
C ASN A 339 15.11 -27.08 1.82
N LYS A 340 14.07 -27.27 0.99
CA LYS A 340 14.24 -27.71 -0.39
C LYS A 340 14.74 -26.55 -1.25
N PRO A 341 15.46 -26.83 -2.36
CA PRO A 341 15.77 -25.82 -3.36
C PRO A 341 14.48 -25.09 -3.77
N ARG A 342 14.50 -23.78 -3.73
CA ARG A 342 13.32 -22.95 -3.98
C ARG A 342 13.37 -22.42 -5.40
N ASP A 343 12.27 -22.50 -6.09
CA ASP A 343 12.02 -21.79 -7.33
C ASP A 343 11.46 -20.38 -7.07
N THR A 344 11.36 -19.99 -5.80
CA THR A 344 10.86 -18.69 -5.36
C THR A 344 11.73 -18.10 -4.28
N GLU A 345 11.75 -16.80 -4.17
CA GLU A 345 12.33 -16.03 -3.08
C GLU A 345 11.23 -15.64 -2.10
N GLY A 346 11.38 -16.06 -0.84
CA GLY A 346 10.38 -15.88 0.21
C GLY A 346 9.29 -16.95 0.19
N CYS A 347 8.09 -16.56 0.57
CA CYS A 347 6.92 -17.44 0.65
C CYS A 347 6.11 -17.43 -0.65
N PHE A 348 5.28 -18.45 -0.82
CA PHE A 348 4.09 -18.37 -1.66
C PHE A 348 3.02 -17.64 -0.87
N GLU A 349 2.58 -16.49 -1.33
CA GLU A 349 1.63 -15.61 -0.64
C GLU A 349 0.89 -14.73 -1.64
N HIS A 350 -0.28 -14.19 -1.27
CA HIS A 350 -1.05 -13.35 -2.19
C HIS A 350 -0.30 -12.06 -2.59
N MET A 351 0.59 -11.57 -1.75
CA MET A 351 1.37 -10.36 -2.01
C MET A 351 2.28 -10.48 -3.23
N GLN A 352 2.66 -11.68 -3.60
CA GLN A 352 3.46 -11.95 -4.80
C GLN A 352 2.64 -11.87 -6.10
N ASP A 353 1.31 -11.83 -6.00
CA ASP A 353 0.41 -11.68 -7.16
C ASP A 353 0.39 -10.23 -7.66
N ARG A 354 1.47 -9.80 -8.27
CA ARG A 354 1.68 -8.40 -8.72
C ARG A 354 0.63 -7.85 -9.67
N ARG A 355 -0.10 -8.74 -10.34
CA ARG A 355 -1.08 -8.39 -11.36
C ARG A 355 -2.51 -8.69 -10.95
N CYS A 356 -2.75 -9.07 -9.69
CA CYS A 356 -4.05 -9.52 -9.20
C CYS A 356 -4.71 -10.58 -10.12
N ARG A 357 -3.92 -11.52 -10.62
CA ARG A 357 -4.43 -12.64 -11.43
C ARG A 357 -5.23 -13.63 -10.60
N TYR A 358 -4.83 -13.76 -9.35
CA TYR A 358 -5.28 -14.78 -8.42
C TYR A 358 -5.89 -14.19 -7.16
N SER A 359 -6.26 -12.91 -7.20
CA SER A 359 -6.91 -12.20 -6.09
C SER A 359 -8.19 -11.54 -6.60
N HIS A 360 -9.32 -11.86 -5.96
CA HIS A 360 -10.64 -11.40 -6.34
C HIS A 360 -11.45 -11.00 -5.12
N VAL A 361 -12.18 -9.91 -5.20
CA VAL A 361 -13.08 -9.43 -4.14
C VAL A 361 -14.48 -9.19 -4.67
N ARG A 362 -15.50 -9.52 -3.87
CA ARG A 362 -16.88 -9.20 -4.18
C ARG A 362 -17.71 -9.03 -2.90
N VAL A 363 -18.71 -8.18 -2.99
CA VAL A 363 -19.74 -8.03 -1.96
C VAL A 363 -20.83 -9.06 -2.26
N ILE A 364 -21.07 -9.97 -1.33
CA ILE A 364 -22.11 -11.03 -1.49
C ILE A 364 -23.38 -10.74 -0.68
N GLU A 365 -23.28 -9.92 0.37
CA GLU A 365 -24.42 -9.40 1.11
C GLU A 365 -24.16 -7.94 1.50
N ASN A 366 -25.17 -7.09 1.35
CA ASN A 366 -25.06 -5.68 1.71
C ASN A 366 -26.42 -5.17 2.19
N THR A 367 -26.64 -5.32 3.49
CA THR A 367 -27.86 -4.90 4.16
C THR A 367 -27.58 -3.90 5.26
N ASP A 368 -28.62 -3.23 5.81
CA ASP A 368 -28.43 -2.33 6.95
C ASP A 368 -27.98 -3.09 8.23
N ALA A 369 -28.21 -4.40 8.30
CA ALA A 369 -27.89 -5.23 9.46
C ALA A 369 -26.54 -5.91 9.38
N ARG A 370 -26.09 -6.28 8.16
CA ARG A 370 -24.85 -7.01 7.94
C ARG A 370 -24.30 -6.74 6.53
N VAL A 371 -23.01 -6.72 6.41
CA VAL A 371 -22.28 -6.77 5.14
C VAL A 371 -21.45 -8.04 5.11
N VAL A 372 -21.42 -8.73 3.96
CA VAL A 372 -20.53 -9.88 3.74
C VAL A 372 -19.68 -9.61 2.49
N VAL A 373 -18.37 -9.56 2.69
CA VAL A 373 -17.38 -9.43 1.62
C VAL A 373 -16.63 -10.75 1.49
N HIS A 374 -16.50 -11.25 0.28
CA HIS A 374 -15.71 -12.42 -0.04
C HIS A 374 -14.42 -11.99 -0.75
N TRP A 375 -13.29 -12.37 -0.17
CA TRP A 375 -11.97 -12.26 -0.78
C TRP A 375 -11.46 -13.66 -1.08
N ARG A 376 -11.11 -13.90 -2.34
CA ARG A 376 -10.57 -15.18 -2.81
C ARG A 376 -9.21 -14.95 -3.42
N TYR A 377 -8.23 -15.76 -3.02
CA TYR A 377 -6.87 -15.66 -3.55
C TYR A 377 -6.17 -17.02 -3.61
N ALA A 378 -5.09 -17.08 -4.37
CA ALA A 378 -4.15 -18.20 -4.33
C ALA A 378 -2.78 -17.71 -3.85
N PRO A 379 -2.05 -18.47 -3.00
CA PRO A 379 -0.65 -18.21 -2.71
C PRO A 379 0.20 -18.39 -3.97
N VAL A 380 0.95 -17.35 -4.30
CA VAL A 380 1.76 -17.24 -5.53
C VAL A 380 3.23 -17.04 -5.15
N SER A 381 4.15 -17.61 -5.93
CA SER A 381 5.58 -17.38 -5.79
C SER A 381 6.04 -16.10 -6.49
N SER A 382 7.28 -15.69 -6.24
CA SER A 382 7.93 -14.59 -6.98
C SER A 382 8.09 -14.86 -8.48
N HIS A 383 7.94 -16.12 -8.91
CA HIS A 383 7.98 -16.56 -10.30
C HIS A 383 6.60 -16.83 -10.92
N ASP A 384 5.52 -16.32 -10.30
CA ASP A 384 4.14 -16.51 -10.73
C ASP A 384 3.64 -17.98 -10.69
N HIS A 385 4.29 -18.88 -9.92
CA HIS A 385 3.83 -20.25 -9.71
C HIS A 385 2.82 -20.30 -8.56
N LEU A 386 1.80 -21.13 -8.69
CA LEU A 386 0.81 -21.37 -7.66
C LEU A 386 1.25 -22.48 -6.69
N TRP A 387 0.93 -22.30 -5.40
CA TRP A 387 1.18 -23.36 -4.42
C TRP A 387 0.32 -24.60 -4.68
N ALA A 388 0.95 -25.77 -4.59
CA ALA A 388 0.32 -27.06 -4.80
C ALA A 388 -0.38 -27.21 -6.17
N GLU A 389 0.12 -26.54 -7.19
CA GLU A 389 -0.40 -26.64 -8.54
C GLU A 389 -0.20 -28.06 -9.09
N ASN A 390 -1.28 -28.63 -9.60
CA ASN A 390 -1.24 -29.88 -10.33
C ASN A 390 -0.99 -29.59 -11.82
N PRO A 391 0.15 -29.97 -12.37
CA PRO A 391 0.52 -29.60 -13.75
C PRO A 391 -0.41 -30.20 -14.82
N LYS A 392 -1.18 -31.25 -14.49
CA LYS A 392 -2.13 -31.87 -15.44
C LYS A 392 -3.49 -31.19 -15.47
N THR A 393 -3.89 -30.60 -14.34
CA THR A 393 -5.26 -30.05 -14.19
C THR A 393 -5.28 -28.55 -13.96
N GLY A 394 -4.14 -27.91 -13.67
CA GLY A 394 -4.04 -26.52 -13.26
C GLY A 394 -4.67 -26.22 -11.89
N ARG A 395 -5.11 -27.26 -11.16
CA ARG A 395 -5.68 -27.08 -9.83
C ARG A 395 -4.58 -26.75 -8.82
N ALA A 396 -4.82 -25.72 -7.99
CA ALA A 396 -3.90 -25.25 -6.98
C ALA A 396 -4.63 -25.02 -5.65
N LEU A 397 -3.89 -24.57 -4.63
CA LEU A 397 -4.49 -24.07 -3.41
C LEU A 397 -5.20 -22.74 -3.71
N TRP A 398 -6.48 -22.69 -3.37
CA TRP A 398 -7.27 -21.46 -3.30
C TRP A 398 -7.78 -21.28 -1.89
N VAL A 399 -7.71 -20.05 -1.41
CA VAL A 399 -8.20 -19.61 -0.11
C VAL A 399 -9.41 -18.73 -0.33
N ASP A 400 -10.47 -18.99 0.43
CA ASP A 400 -11.67 -18.18 0.49
C ASP A 400 -11.74 -17.54 1.87
N GLU A 401 -11.75 -16.22 1.93
CA GLU A 401 -11.98 -15.48 3.16
C GLU A 401 -13.31 -14.74 3.09
N TYR A 402 -14.15 -14.94 4.11
CA TYR A 402 -15.42 -14.27 4.26
C TYR A 402 -15.37 -13.32 5.44
N TYR A 403 -15.78 -12.07 5.20
CA TYR A 403 -15.83 -11.02 6.21
C TYR A 403 -17.26 -10.67 6.49
N TYR A 404 -17.80 -11.14 7.63
CA TYR A 404 -19.15 -10.85 8.12
C TYR A 404 -19.09 -9.62 9.02
N VAL A 405 -19.35 -8.45 8.48
CA VAL A 405 -19.15 -7.16 9.16
C VAL A 405 -20.48 -6.62 9.66
N TYR A 406 -20.49 -6.10 10.89
CA TYR A 406 -21.67 -5.58 11.59
C TYR A 406 -21.56 -4.08 11.89
N PRO A 407 -22.70 -3.39 12.16
CA PRO A 407 -22.73 -1.95 12.43
C PRO A 407 -21.91 -1.49 13.64
N ASP A 408 -21.54 -2.40 14.54
CA ASP A 408 -20.72 -2.14 15.73
C ASP A 408 -19.20 -2.11 15.46
N GLN A 409 -18.78 -2.05 14.18
CA GLN A 409 -17.39 -2.02 13.76
C GLN A 409 -16.61 -3.31 14.11
N LEU A 410 -17.33 -4.40 14.32
CA LEU A 410 -16.79 -5.74 14.51
C LEU A 410 -17.17 -6.63 13.34
N GLY A 411 -16.30 -7.56 12.98
CA GLY A 411 -16.57 -8.49 11.89
C GLY A 411 -15.81 -9.79 12.05
N ILE A 412 -16.44 -10.89 11.67
CA ILE A 412 -15.77 -12.20 11.58
C ILE A 412 -14.94 -12.24 10.31
N ARG A 413 -13.68 -12.65 10.46
CA ARG A 413 -12.83 -13.16 9.41
C ARG A 413 -12.87 -14.69 9.45
N ASN A 414 -13.51 -15.30 8.47
CA ASN A 414 -13.52 -16.76 8.27
C ASN A 414 -12.57 -17.08 7.11
N VAL A 415 -11.48 -17.78 7.41
CA VAL A 415 -10.47 -18.20 6.43
C VAL A 415 -10.65 -19.67 6.14
N SER A 416 -10.88 -20.02 4.87
CA SER A 416 -11.16 -21.43 4.52
C SER A 416 -10.47 -21.87 3.23
N TRP A 417 -10.15 -23.16 3.16
CA TRP A 417 -9.53 -23.79 1.99
C TRP A 417 -9.96 -25.27 1.88
N LYS A 418 -9.68 -25.86 0.72
CA LYS A 418 -9.88 -27.29 0.55
C LYS A 418 -8.90 -28.10 1.41
N SER A 419 -9.40 -28.99 2.25
CA SER A 419 -8.55 -29.84 3.11
C SER A 419 -7.48 -30.58 2.31
N GLY A 420 -6.29 -30.69 2.89
CA GLY A 420 -5.14 -31.37 2.29
C GLY A 420 -4.36 -30.59 1.23
N THR A 421 -4.88 -29.43 0.74
CA THR A 421 -4.15 -28.65 -0.29
C THR A 421 -3.06 -27.72 0.27
N LEU A 422 -3.13 -27.38 1.55
CA LEU A 422 -2.12 -26.57 2.20
C LEU A 422 -0.80 -27.37 2.38
N GLY A 423 -0.90 -28.68 2.68
CA GLY A 423 0.25 -29.58 2.81
C GLY A 423 1.16 -29.23 4.01
N ASP A 424 2.30 -29.94 4.11
CA ASP A 424 3.23 -29.79 5.22
C ASP A 424 4.07 -28.48 5.14
N GLY A 425 4.12 -27.87 3.97
CA GLY A 425 4.82 -26.60 3.76
C GLY A 425 3.92 -25.38 3.91
N GLY A 426 2.63 -25.57 4.14
CA GLY A 426 1.69 -24.50 4.31
C GLY A 426 1.62 -24.02 5.76
N VAL A 427 1.60 -22.72 5.91
CA VAL A 427 1.44 -22.05 7.20
C VAL A 427 0.21 -21.18 7.16
N GLN A 428 -0.62 -21.33 8.16
CA GLN A 428 -1.71 -20.42 8.41
C GLN A 428 -1.58 -19.90 9.84
N PHE A 429 -1.53 -18.61 9.99
CA PHE A 429 -1.40 -17.94 11.27
C PHE A 429 -2.00 -16.54 11.15
N GLN A 430 -2.16 -15.89 12.27
CA GLN A 430 -2.51 -14.49 12.34
C GLN A 430 -1.27 -13.68 12.68
N GLU A 431 -1.01 -12.66 11.89
CA GLU A 431 0.06 -11.69 12.10
C GLU A 431 -0.46 -10.31 11.70
N SER A 432 -0.57 -9.43 12.67
CA SER A 432 -1.08 -8.09 12.42
C SER A 432 0.00 -7.19 11.82
N LEU A 433 -0.38 -6.47 10.77
CA LEU A 433 0.50 -5.65 9.95
C LEU A 433 0.05 -4.19 9.99
N PRO A 434 0.52 -3.39 10.95
CA PRO A 434 0.35 -1.94 10.91
C PRO A 434 1.22 -1.32 9.83
N PHE A 435 0.75 -0.21 9.24
CA PHE A 435 1.46 0.50 8.17
C PHE A 435 1.91 1.88 8.57
N THR A 436 3.05 2.29 8.01
CA THR A 436 3.44 3.68 7.91
C THR A 436 3.12 4.21 6.51
N GLN A 437 2.56 5.40 6.43
CA GLN A 437 2.37 6.16 5.20
C GLN A 437 3.68 6.85 4.79
N PRO A 438 3.81 7.34 3.55
CA PRO A 438 4.93 8.19 3.18
C PRO A 438 5.10 9.36 4.14
N GLY A 439 6.29 9.51 4.71
CA GLY A 439 6.62 10.53 5.70
C GLY A 439 6.29 10.18 7.16
N GLN A 440 5.69 9.00 7.42
CA GLN A 440 5.43 8.53 8.77
C GLN A 440 6.52 7.58 9.29
N MET A 441 6.76 7.64 10.57
CA MET A 441 7.57 6.70 11.34
C MET A 441 6.65 5.74 12.11
N GLN A 442 7.19 4.64 12.61
CA GLN A 442 6.41 3.68 13.42
C GLN A 442 5.81 4.35 14.66
N GLY A 443 6.56 5.30 15.26
CA GLY A 443 6.10 6.12 16.38
C GLY A 443 4.93 7.04 16.09
N ASP A 444 4.62 7.33 14.82
CA ASP A 444 3.40 8.05 14.45
C ASP A 444 2.15 7.16 14.48
N VAL A 445 2.33 5.85 14.41
CA VAL A 445 1.25 4.86 14.37
C VAL A 445 0.97 4.27 15.75
N VAL A 446 2.02 3.83 16.46
CA VAL A 446 1.92 3.16 17.77
C VAL A 446 2.82 3.81 18.82
N ASN A 447 2.58 3.46 20.10
CA ASN A 447 3.44 3.79 21.21
C ASN A 447 4.42 2.62 21.51
N LEU A 448 5.36 2.83 22.45
CA LEU A 448 6.22 1.76 22.94
C LEU A 448 5.39 0.61 23.54
N ASP A 449 4.32 0.91 24.26
CA ASP A 449 3.30 -0.03 24.71
C ASP A 449 2.38 -0.33 23.52
N PHE A 450 2.80 -1.20 22.62
CA PHE A 450 2.17 -1.30 21.29
C PHE A 450 0.88 -2.11 21.26
N ALA A 451 0.66 -3.03 22.22
CA ALA A 451 -0.54 -3.84 22.30
C ALA A 451 -0.87 -4.27 23.74
N ASP A 452 -2.16 -4.47 24.00
CA ASP A 452 -2.67 -5.14 25.16
C ASP A 452 -3.25 -6.50 24.76
N VAL A 453 -3.02 -7.53 25.59
CA VAL A 453 -3.56 -8.86 25.41
C VAL A 453 -4.30 -9.31 26.65
N ALA A 454 -5.36 -10.12 26.51
CA ALA A 454 -6.15 -10.60 27.63
C ALA A 454 -6.71 -12.01 27.40
N ASN A 455 -7.04 -12.69 28.48
CA ASN A 455 -7.85 -13.93 28.48
C ASN A 455 -9.32 -13.63 28.82
N LEU A 456 -10.16 -14.66 28.79
CA LEU A 456 -11.58 -14.52 29.13
C LEU A 456 -11.84 -14.22 30.60
N LYS A 457 -10.86 -14.41 31.50
CA LYS A 457 -10.98 -14.02 32.92
C LYS A 457 -10.79 -12.51 33.11
N GLY A 458 -10.29 -11.81 32.08
CA GLY A 458 -9.99 -10.37 32.17
C GLY A 458 -8.59 -10.08 32.71
N GLU A 459 -7.70 -11.07 32.74
CA GLU A 459 -6.30 -10.87 33.06
C GLU A 459 -5.61 -10.23 31.86
N VAL A 460 -5.10 -9.00 32.04
CA VAL A 460 -4.54 -8.18 30.96
C VAL A 460 -3.03 -8.10 31.09
N ARG A 461 -2.34 -8.15 29.95
CA ARG A 461 -0.91 -7.88 29.83
C ARG A 461 -0.66 -6.88 28.68
N THR A 462 0.21 -5.89 28.95
CA THR A 462 0.68 -4.94 27.94
C THR A 462 2.01 -5.40 27.35
N LEU A 463 2.09 -5.42 26.03
CA LEU A 463 3.28 -5.76 25.26
C LEU A 463 4.04 -4.47 24.90
N LYS A 464 5.36 -4.51 25.06
CA LYS A 464 6.23 -3.34 24.83
C LYS A 464 7.31 -3.65 23.80
N PHE A 465 7.64 -2.69 22.98
CA PHE A 465 8.87 -2.72 22.20
C PHE A 465 10.04 -2.47 23.14
N CYS A 466 10.81 -3.50 23.45
CA CYS A 466 12.01 -3.40 24.28
C CYS A 466 13.05 -4.44 23.88
N LYS A 467 14.31 -4.17 24.24
CA LYS A 467 15.45 -5.06 23.98
C LYS A 467 15.46 -6.34 24.86
N GLU A 468 14.63 -6.38 25.87
CA GLU A 468 14.70 -7.46 26.87
C GLU A 468 13.89 -8.69 26.45
N PRO A 469 14.51 -9.88 26.38
CA PRO A 469 13.84 -11.12 26.01
C PRO A 469 12.87 -11.68 27.05
N ASP A 470 12.75 -11.07 28.21
CA ASP A 470 12.09 -11.67 29.39
C ASP A 470 10.56 -11.45 29.48
N GLN A 471 9.95 -10.84 28.48
CA GLN A 471 8.48 -10.70 28.49
C GLN A 471 7.71 -12.03 28.41
N LYS A 472 8.41 -13.15 28.15
CA LYS A 472 7.80 -14.49 28.01
C LYS A 472 7.36 -15.16 29.30
N LYS A 473 7.87 -14.75 30.44
CA LYS A 473 7.75 -15.56 31.69
C LYS A 473 6.45 -15.36 32.47
N GLU A 474 5.63 -14.36 32.13
CA GLU A 474 4.50 -13.95 32.97
C GLU A 474 3.21 -13.69 32.18
N PHE A 475 2.99 -14.40 31.08
CA PHE A 475 1.72 -14.25 30.36
C PHE A 475 0.62 -15.08 31.01
N PRO A 476 -0.58 -14.54 31.18
CA PRO A 476 -1.76 -15.33 31.52
C PRO A 476 -1.98 -16.46 30.51
N GLU A 477 -2.52 -17.56 30.96
CA GLU A 477 -2.89 -18.66 30.09
C GLU A 477 -4.10 -18.29 29.21
N ASN A 478 -4.21 -18.92 28.06
CA ASN A 478 -5.35 -18.81 27.15
C ASN A 478 -5.66 -17.36 26.72
N LEU A 479 -4.63 -16.64 26.26
CA LEU A 479 -4.80 -15.30 25.70
C LEU A 479 -5.57 -15.35 24.38
N LEU A 480 -6.72 -14.68 24.36
CA LEU A 480 -7.63 -14.68 23.22
C LEU A 480 -7.90 -13.30 22.64
N VAL A 481 -7.67 -12.24 23.40
CA VAL A 481 -7.95 -10.86 23.01
C VAL A 481 -6.67 -10.11 22.77
N GLN A 482 -6.56 -9.44 21.64
CA GLN A 482 -5.48 -8.52 21.30
C GLN A 482 -6.07 -7.16 20.95
N ARG A 483 -5.50 -6.05 21.47
CA ARG A 483 -5.82 -4.68 21.08
C ARG A 483 -4.53 -3.92 20.85
N TYR A 484 -4.38 -3.36 19.66
CA TYR A 484 -3.18 -2.61 19.30
C TYR A 484 -3.34 -1.13 19.68
N ASN A 485 -2.32 -0.56 20.33
CA ASN A 485 -2.34 0.79 20.87
C ASN A 485 -2.01 1.84 19.80
N PHE A 486 -2.80 1.86 18.73
CA PHE A 486 -2.73 2.91 17.69
C PHE A 486 -2.97 4.29 18.29
N LYS A 487 -2.33 5.29 17.73
CA LYS A 487 -2.53 6.72 18.05
C LYS A 487 -3.81 7.24 17.40
N SER A 488 -4.91 6.58 17.69
CA SER A 488 -6.27 6.84 17.21
C SER A 488 -7.27 6.63 18.33
N VAL A 489 -8.48 7.15 18.17
CA VAL A 489 -9.58 6.90 19.11
C VAL A 489 -10.05 5.46 18.99
N ASN A 490 -10.32 5.03 17.72
CA ASN A 490 -10.66 3.65 17.44
C ASN A 490 -9.37 2.85 17.20
N LYS A 491 -9.24 1.76 17.94
CA LYS A 491 -8.05 0.90 17.93
C LYS A 491 -8.36 -0.45 17.33
N PRO A 492 -7.45 -1.03 16.53
CA PRO A 492 -7.64 -2.39 16.01
C PRO A 492 -7.60 -3.41 17.13
N SER A 493 -8.50 -4.38 17.04
CA SER A 493 -8.60 -5.50 17.98
C SER A 493 -8.88 -6.80 17.24
N ILE A 494 -8.38 -7.90 17.81
CA ILE A 494 -8.61 -9.26 17.33
C ILE A 494 -8.96 -10.11 18.52
N ILE A 495 -10.01 -10.91 18.37
CA ILE A 495 -10.44 -11.90 19.35
C ILE A 495 -10.43 -13.26 18.67
N PHE A 496 -9.81 -14.24 19.30
CA PHE A 496 -9.71 -15.61 18.79
C PHE A 496 -10.67 -16.55 19.47
N GLU A 497 -10.94 -17.67 18.81
CA GLU A 497 -11.62 -18.80 19.42
C GLU A 497 -10.81 -19.42 20.56
N THR A 498 -11.51 -20.01 21.52
CA THR A 498 -10.89 -20.83 22.56
C THR A 498 -10.05 -21.95 21.93
N GLY A 499 -8.82 -22.11 22.41
CA GLY A 499 -7.84 -23.01 21.83
C GLY A 499 -6.79 -22.31 20.95
N ASN A 500 -6.90 -21.01 20.77
CA ASN A 500 -5.85 -20.19 20.11
C ASN A 500 -4.52 -20.32 20.88
N ARG A 501 -3.43 -20.43 20.14
CA ARG A 501 -2.07 -20.39 20.69
C ARG A 501 -1.41 -19.10 20.26
N MET A 502 -1.24 -18.18 21.21
CA MET A 502 -0.47 -16.98 21.00
C MET A 502 1.01 -17.28 21.08
N HIS A 503 1.71 -17.04 20.00
CA HIS A 503 3.16 -17.13 19.94
C HIS A 503 3.73 -15.74 20.12
N TYR A 504 4.50 -15.57 21.17
CA TYR A 504 5.28 -14.37 21.30
C TYR A 504 6.54 -14.49 20.42
N VAL A 505 6.62 -13.66 19.41
CA VAL A 505 7.85 -13.52 18.62
C VAL A 505 8.54 -12.27 19.13
N THR A 506 9.64 -12.45 19.83
CA THR A 506 10.55 -11.34 20.12
C THR A 506 11.07 -10.82 18.80
N ASP A 507 10.89 -9.57 18.63
CA ASP A 507 11.29 -8.80 17.49
C ASP A 507 12.67 -9.18 16.90
N ARG A 508 12.71 -9.40 15.61
CA ARG A 508 13.94 -9.55 14.83
C ARG A 508 14.45 -8.18 14.36
N GLY A 509 14.38 -7.13 15.16
CA GLY A 509 15.02 -5.88 14.84
C GLY A 509 14.23 -4.59 15.03
N ILE A 510 12.98 -4.60 15.51
CA ILE A 510 12.27 -3.35 15.87
C ILE A 510 12.81 -2.81 17.19
N GLY A 511 13.05 -3.67 18.19
CA GLY A 511 13.56 -3.29 19.52
C GLY A 511 14.90 -2.56 19.49
N ASP A 512 15.77 -2.88 18.54
CA ASP A 512 17.08 -2.24 18.39
C ASP A 512 17.04 -0.92 17.59
N ARG A 513 15.99 -0.70 16.77
CA ARG A 513 15.89 0.45 15.87
C ARG A 513 15.00 1.56 16.40
N GLY A 514 14.15 1.27 17.39
CA GLY A 514 13.21 2.24 17.95
C GLY A 514 12.04 2.58 17.04
N LEU A 515 11.18 3.50 17.52
CA LEU A 515 10.00 3.96 16.79
C LEU A 515 10.29 5.09 15.77
N ASP A 516 11.52 5.57 15.70
CA ASP A 516 11.94 6.70 14.85
C ASP A 516 12.33 6.27 13.43
N LEU A 517 11.82 5.14 12.99
CA LEU A 517 12.05 4.56 11.67
C LEU A 517 10.74 4.36 10.93
N PRO A 518 10.73 4.44 9.58
CA PRO A 518 9.62 3.94 8.78
C PRO A 518 9.45 2.44 8.97
N GLY A 519 8.41 1.86 8.40
CA GLY A 519 8.18 0.42 8.43
C GLY A 519 9.42 -0.36 8.01
N SER A 520 9.62 -1.52 8.60
CA SER A 520 10.82 -2.34 8.41
C SER A 520 10.74 -3.27 7.19
N CYS A 521 9.56 -3.46 6.63
CA CYS A 521 9.33 -4.32 5.48
C CYS A 521 8.47 -3.59 4.45
N ASN A 522 8.93 -3.50 3.21
CA ASN A 522 8.29 -2.71 2.17
C ASN A 522 7.87 -3.53 0.95
N HIS A 523 7.64 -4.82 1.10
CA HIS A 523 7.12 -5.66 0.04
C HIS A 523 5.59 -5.59 -0.07
N TRP A 524 4.93 -4.91 0.85
CA TRP A 524 3.49 -4.78 0.93
C TRP A 524 3.13 -3.45 1.61
N PRO A 525 2.04 -2.76 1.32
CA PRO A 525 0.91 -3.11 0.44
C PRO A 525 1.09 -2.65 -1.00
N VAL A 526 2.01 -1.74 -1.26
CA VAL A 526 2.10 -1.02 -2.52
C VAL A 526 3.16 -1.62 -3.40
N GLY A 527 2.82 -1.73 -4.60
CA GLY A 527 3.83 -1.85 -5.56
C GLY A 527 3.40 -2.68 -6.73
N GLN A 528 3.64 -2.14 -7.88
CA GLN A 528 3.90 -2.92 -9.06
C GLN A 528 5.10 -3.83 -8.82
N ALA A 529 5.90 -3.52 -7.80
CA ALA A 529 6.89 -4.41 -7.24
C ALA A 529 6.36 -5.00 -5.94
N ALA A 530 5.93 -6.24 -5.96
CA ALA A 530 5.34 -6.91 -4.81
C ALA A 530 6.26 -6.95 -3.60
N CYS A 531 7.57 -7.06 -3.82
CA CYS A 531 8.52 -7.21 -2.75
C CYS A 531 9.88 -6.68 -3.20
N ASP A 532 10.17 -5.43 -2.89
CA ASP A 532 11.46 -4.84 -3.23
C ASP A 532 12.54 -5.09 -2.16
N GLY A 533 12.16 -5.62 -1.01
CA GLY A 533 13.08 -5.91 0.11
C GLY A 533 13.83 -4.68 0.61
N ARG A 534 13.51 -3.50 0.09
CA ARG A 534 14.20 -2.26 0.39
C ARG A 534 13.85 -1.80 1.79
N THR A 535 14.86 -1.68 2.63
CA THR A 535 14.73 -0.98 3.91
C THR A 535 14.77 0.51 3.62
N VAL A 536 13.64 1.17 3.65
CA VAL A 536 13.52 2.58 3.31
C VAL A 536 14.12 3.43 4.42
N GLN A 537 15.13 4.21 4.11
CA GLN A 537 15.67 5.20 5.03
C GLN A 537 14.87 6.51 5.01
N ALA A 538 14.21 6.78 3.89
CA ALA A 538 13.21 7.83 3.77
C ALA A 538 11.88 7.16 3.41
N ALA A 539 10.82 7.43 4.16
CA ALA A 539 9.50 6.85 3.95
C ALA A 539 8.84 7.45 2.70
N ASP A 540 9.26 7.00 1.53
CA ASP A 540 8.76 7.46 0.23
C ASP A 540 7.55 6.66 -0.28
N ARG A 541 7.30 5.49 0.32
CA ARG A 541 6.17 4.59 0.04
C ARG A 541 5.58 4.07 1.32
N PRO A 542 4.31 3.62 1.31
CA PRO A 542 3.76 2.89 2.44
C PRO A 542 4.58 1.64 2.70
N THR A 543 4.89 1.40 3.95
CA THR A 543 5.58 0.20 4.41
C THR A 543 4.85 -0.39 5.59
N HIS A 544 4.99 -1.69 5.82
CA HIS A 544 4.47 -2.28 7.02
C HIS A 544 5.60 -2.57 8.02
N PHE A 545 5.23 -2.69 9.28
CA PHE A 545 6.10 -3.26 10.30
C PHE A 545 5.39 -4.45 10.95
N LEU A 546 6.19 -5.41 11.41
CA LEU A 546 5.64 -6.63 11.96
C LEU A 546 4.87 -6.34 13.23
N GLY A 547 3.63 -6.80 13.26
CA GLY A 547 2.79 -6.76 14.43
C GLY A 547 2.95 -8.03 15.23
N PHE A 548 3.24 -7.86 16.49
CA PHE A 548 3.17 -8.91 17.48
C PHE A 548 1.96 -8.68 18.36
N PRO A 549 1.41 -9.70 18.99
CA PRO A 549 1.79 -11.10 18.94
C PRO A 549 1.26 -11.83 17.69
N ILE A 550 1.92 -12.93 17.33
CA ILE A 550 1.44 -13.88 16.32
C ILE A 550 0.56 -14.93 17.01
N SER A 551 -0.53 -15.30 16.37
CA SER A 551 -1.46 -16.31 16.87
C SER A 551 -1.68 -17.44 15.88
N SER A 552 -1.91 -18.64 16.40
CA SER A 552 -2.37 -19.81 15.64
C SER A 552 -3.77 -20.17 16.11
N PRO A 553 -4.81 -19.68 15.40
CA PRO A 553 -6.19 -20.03 15.71
C PRO A 553 -6.47 -21.53 15.58
N PRO A 554 -7.45 -22.07 16.31
CA PRO A 554 -7.84 -23.48 16.17
C PRO A 554 -8.37 -23.72 14.74
N LYS A 555 -7.90 -24.82 14.15
CA LYS A 555 -8.32 -25.24 12.82
C LYS A 555 -9.49 -26.19 12.93
N HIS A 556 -10.54 -25.93 12.18
CA HIS A 556 -11.70 -26.81 12.00
C HIS A 556 -11.62 -27.53 10.66
N GLU A 557 -12.25 -28.71 10.59
CA GLU A 557 -12.36 -29.48 9.34
C GLU A 557 -13.69 -30.20 9.27
N LYS A 558 -14.40 -30.03 8.15
CA LYS A 558 -15.63 -30.74 7.85
C LYS A 558 -15.89 -30.79 6.34
N ASP A 559 -16.40 -31.87 5.82
CA ASP A 559 -16.82 -32.05 4.44
C ASP A 559 -15.74 -31.68 3.39
N GLY A 560 -14.47 -31.98 3.71
CA GLY A 560 -13.33 -31.72 2.85
C GLY A 560 -12.91 -30.25 2.77
N ARG A 561 -13.38 -29.40 3.69
CA ARG A 561 -12.92 -28.04 3.91
C ARG A 561 -12.31 -27.88 5.29
N SER A 562 -11.23 -27.11 5.33
CA SER A 562 -10.60 -26.65 6.56
C SER A 562 -10.82 -25.17 6.71
N TRP A 563 -11.00 -24.67 7.94
CA TRP A 563 -11.16 -23.25 8.21
C TRP A 563 -10.74 -22.88 9.63
N TRP A 564 -10.63 -21.58 9.87
CA TRP A 564 -10.55 -20.96 11.21
C TRP A 564 -11.29 -19.62 11.22
N ASN A 565 -11.63 -19.10 12.39
CA ASN A 565 -12.30 -17.83 12.57
C ASN A 565 -11.54 -16.91 13.51
N GLY A 566 -11.68 -15.61 13.28
CA GLY A 566 -11.28 -14.54 14.19
C GLY A 566 -12.31 -13.41 14.16
N LEU A 567 -12.57 -12.81 15.32
CA LEU A 567 -13.42 -11.63 15.42
C LEU A 567 -12.53 -10.38 15.45
N TYR A 568 -12.61 -9.60 14.40
CA TYR A 568 -11.79 -8.41 14.15
C TYR A 568 -12.62 -7.14 14.31
N GLY A 569 -11.94 -6.04 14.62
CA GLY A 569 -12.59 -4.74 14.65
C GLY A 569 -11.63 -3.59 14.77
N MET A 570 -12.17 -2.39 14.58
CA MET A 570 -11.49 -1.14 14.90
C MET A 570 -12.47 -0.25 15.67
N THR A 571 -12.35 -0.29 16.99
CA THR A 571 -13.34 0.26 17.92
C THR A 571 -12.71 1.11 19.01
N GLY A 572 -13.52 1.95 19.67
CA GLY A 572 -13.14 2.66 20.88
C GLY A 572 -13.27 1.83 22.16
N LEU A 573 -13.51 0.51 22.07
CA LEU A 573 -13.73 -0.34 23.24
C LEU A 573 -12.45 -0.48 24.08
N SER A 574 -12.62 -0.42 25.38
CA SER A 574 -11.58 -0.74 26.36
C SER A 574 -11.30 -2.25 26.42
N MET A 575 -10.19 -2.66 27.04
CA MET A 575 -9.89 -4.10 27.21
C MET A 575 -10.98 -4.86 27.98
N PRO A 576 -11.54 -4.34 29.11
CA PRO A 576 -12.65 -5.01 29.77
C PRO A 576 -13.89 -5.20 28.86
N GLU A 577 -14.24 -4.20 28.05
CA GLU A 577 -15.36 -4.32 27.10
C GLU A 577 -15.05 -5.35 25.99
N LEU A 578 -13.82 -5.40 25.49
CA LEU A 578 -13.40 -6.42 24.52
C LEU A 578 -13.42 -7.84 25.13
N VAL A 579 -13.16 -7.99 26.44
CA VAL A 579 -13.33 -9.28 27.14
C VAL A 579 -14.79 -9.68 27.20
N VAL A 580 -15.72 -8.73 27.41
CA VAL A 580 -17.15 -9.02 27.34
C VAL A 580 -17.55 -9.46 25.93
N VAL A 581 -17.07 -8.78 24.90
CA VAL A 581 -17.26 -9.21 23.50
C VAL A 581 -16.71 -10.62 23.27
N ALA A 582 -15.53 -10.92 23.78
CA ALA A 582 -14.88 -12.22 23.64
C ALA A 582 -15.69 -13.34 24.31
N ARG A 583 -16.22 -13.10 25.52
CA ARG A 583 -17.12 -14.04 26.20
C ARG A 583 -18.43 -14.23 25.42
N SER A 584 -19.05 -13.14 24.95
CA SER A 584 -20.28 -13.17 24.16
C SER A 584 -20.14 -13.98 22.88
N TRP A 585 -18.96 -13.97 22.25
CA TRP A 585 -18.68 -14.71 21.04
C TRP A 585 -18.26 -16.15 21.30
N ASN A 586 -17.29 -16.38 22.20
CA ASN A 586 -16.78 -17.74 22.52
C ASN A 586 -17.79 -18.59 23.30
N ASN A 587 -18.54 -17.97 24.21
CA ASN A 587 -19.51 -18.60 25.10
C ASN A 587 -20.90 -18.02 24.82
N ALA A 588 -21.33 -18.04 23.54
CA ALA A 588 -22.61 -17.46 23.16
C ALA A 588 -23.76 -18.05 24.00
N PRO A 589 -24.65 -17.20 24.56
CA PRO A 589 -25.78 -17.65 25.36
C PRO A 589 -26.70 -18.62 24.58
N VAL A 590 -27.32 -19.54 25.28
CA VAL A 590 -28.30 -20.47 24.65
C VAL A 590 -29.53 -19.69 24.19
N LEU A 591 -29.98 -19.92 22.97
CA LEU A 591 -31.23 -19.41 22.44
C LEU A 591 -32.32 -20.44 22.67
N GLU A 592 -33.39 -20.06 23.39
CA GLU A 592 -34.62 -20.83 23.54
C GLU A 592 -35.70 -20.25 22.60
N SER A 593 -36.19 -21.06 21.69
CA SER A 593 -37.37 -20.71 20.87
C SER A 593 -38.66 -21.16 21.58
N LYS A 594 -39.65 -20.28 21.61
CA LYS A 594 -40.96 -20.55 22.20
C LYS A 594 -42.06 -20.74 21.15
N ASN A 595 -41.69 -20.76 19.88
CA ASN A 595 -42.65 -20.74 18.78
C ASN A 595 -42.72 -22.08 18.02
N GLU A 596 -43.93 -22.50 17.73
CA GLU A 596 -44.18 -23.47 16.66
C GLU A 596 -43.89 -22.78 15.31
N GLY A 597 -43.10 -23.40 14.46
CA GLY A 597 -42.81 -22.90 13.11
C GLY A 597 -41.46 -22.28 12.88
N PHE A 598 -40.62 -22.09 13.92
CA PHE A 598 -39.23 -21.69 13.77
C PHE A 598 -38.33 -22.66 14.53
N GLU A 599 -37.36 -23.21 13.80
CA GLU A 599 -36.38 -24.13 14.35
C GLU A 599 -35.03 -23.36 14.52
N SER A 600 -34.34 -23.57 15.64
CA SER A 600 -33.02 -22.99 15.86
C SER A 600 -31.95 -23.96 15.36
N GLU A 601 -31.05 -23.51 14.48
CA GLU A 601 -29.82 -24.20 14.08
C GLU A 601 -28.67 -23.91 15.03
N GLY A 602 -28.87 -23.07 16.04
CA GLY A 602 -27.89 -22.69 17.04
C GLY A 602 -27.14 -21.39 16.71
N TYR A 603 -26.01 -21.17 17.42
CA TYR A 603 -25.13 -20.05 17.20
C TYR A 603 -24.03 -20.43 16.21
N ASP A 604 -23.95 -19.66 15.12
CA ASP A 604 -22.88 -19.78 14.14
C ASP A 604 -21.73 -18.85 14.51
N LEU A 605 -20.68 -19.42 15.07
CA LEU A 605 -19.49 -18.69 15.52
C LEU A 605 -18.75 -18.07 14.32
N GLY A 606 -18.76 -18.74 13.16
CA GLY A 606 -18.15 -18.23 11.91
C GLY A 606 -18.88 -17.04 11.29
N GLN A 607 -20.10 -16.74 11.74
CA GLN A 607 -20.86 -15.57 11.32
C GLN A 607 -21.23 -14.62 12.48
N ARG A 608 -20.96 -14.99 13.73
CA ARG A 608 -21.36 -14.24 14.93
C ARG A 608 -22.87 -14.00 14.99
N CYS A 609 -23.68 -15.00 14.72
CA CYS A 609 -25.14 -14.87 14.74
C CYS A 609 -25.84 -16.16 15.16
N TYR A 610 -27.07 -16.04 15.64
CA TYR A 610 -27.97 -17.17 15.77
C TYR A 610 -28.66 -17.44 14.44
N VAL A 611 -28.71 -18.69 14.04
CA VAL A 611 -29.36 -19.12 12.81
C VAL A 611 -30.68 -19.84 13.17
N LEU A 612 -31.75 -19.37 12.58
CA LEU A 612 -33.07 -19.95 12.69
C LEU A 612 -33.59 -20.25 11.28
N LYS A 613 -34.52 -21.20 11.21
CA LYS A 613 -35.18 -21.54 9.96
C LYS A 613 -36.69 -21.57 10.17
N ARG A 614 -37.45 -20.89 9.33
CA ARG A 614 -38.87 -20.95 9.30
C ARG A 614 -39.31 -22.23 8.57
N GLY A 615 -40.15 -23.03 9.20
CA GLY A 615 -40.72 -24.23 8.59
C GLY A 615 -41.66 -23.87 7.43
N ASN A 616 -41.73 -24.73 6.42
CA ASN A 616 -42.59 -24.51 5.25
C ASN A 616 -44.09 -24.49 5.60
N ASP A 617 -44.48 -25.22 6.64
CA ASP A 617 -45.86 -25.32 7.11
C ASP A 617 -46.21 -24.35 8.25
N ALA A 618 -45.27 -23.42 8.56
CA ALA A 618 -45.49 -22.44 9.64
C ALA A 618 -46.61 -21.46 9.29
N THR A 619 -47.67 -21.48 10.09
CA THR A 619 -48.84 -20.60 9.90
C THR A 619 -48.67 -19.23 10.57
N GLY A 620 -47.73 -19.11 11.49
CA GLY A 620 -47.44 -17.88 12.22
C GLY A 620 -46.27 -17.05 11.62
N ASP A 621 -46.39 -15.75 11.72
CA ASP A 621 -45.37 -14.80 11.28
C ASP A 621 -44.65 -14.11 12.45
N THR A 622 -44.81 -14.59 13.65
CA THR A 622 -44.18 -14.03 14.86
C THR A 622 -43.04 -14.93 15.32
N LEU A 623 -41.84 -14.41 15.38
CA LEU A 623 -40.69 -15.06 16.01
C LEU A 623 -40.53 -14.55 17.44
N ALA A 624 -40.61 -15.44 18.45
CA ALA A 624 -40.33 -15.09 19.85
C ALA A 624 -39.23 -16.01 20.40
N VAL A 625 -38.15 -15.46 20.83
CA VAL A 625 -36.97 -16.15 21.38
C VAL A 625 -36.53 -15.55 22.69
N ARG A 626 -35.86 -16.37 23.50
CA ARG A 626 -35.20 -15.90 24.73
C ARG A 626 -33.73 -16.31 24.68
N ILE A 627 -32.85 -15.35 24.89
CA ILE A 627 -31.40 -15.52 24.95
C ILE A 627 -31.01 -15.62 26.42
N MET A 628 -30.44 -16.74 26.85
CA MET A 628 -30.15 -17.09 28.24
C MET A 628 -28.81 -16.52 28.67
N ALA A 629 -28.68 -15.18 28.71
CA ALA A 629 -27.45 -14.51 29.10
C ALA A 629 -27.11 -14.70 30.59
N SER A 630 -25.80 -14.67 30.89
CA SER A 630 -25.21 -14.68 32.23
C SER A 630 -23.89 -13.91 32.23
N GLU A 631 -23.21 -13.77 33.37
CA GLU A 631 -21.91 -13.12 33.46
C GLU A 631 -20.82 -13.85 32.65
N ASP A 632 -20.85 -15.19 32.60
CA ASP A 632 -19.90 -15.99 31.83
C ASP A 632 -20.26 -16.12 30.34
N SER A 633 -21.53 -15.85 30.02
CA SER A 633 -22.12 -15.96 28.68
C SER A 633 -22.99 -14.72 28.41
N PRO A 634 -22.37 -13.52 28.35
CA PRO A 634 -23.11 -12.27 28.19
C PRO A 634 -23.59 -12.08 26.76
N VAL A 635 -24.59 -11.24 26.61
CA VAL A 635 -24.98 -10.69 25.30
C VAL A 635 -24.20 -9.41 25.06
N TYR A 636 -23.55 -9.32 23.90
CA TYR A 636 -22.99 -8.07 23.37
C TYR A 636 -23.39 -7.93 21.90
N ASN A 637 -24.41 -7.12 21.66
CA ASN A 637 -25.12 -6.99 20.39
C ASN A 637 -25.58 -8.37 19.83
N LEU A 638 -26.73 -8.42 19.28
CA LEU A 638 -27.31 -9.65 18.77
C LEU A 638 -27.44 -9.61 17.26
N ALA A 639 -27.06 -10.67 16.61
CA ALA A 639 -27.37 -10.90 15.21
C ALA A 639 -28.20 -12.19 15.07
N LEU A 640 -29.27 -12.14 14.27
CA LEU A 640 -30.09 -13.27 13.91
C LEU A 640 -30.16 -13.39 12.39
N VAL A 641 -30.04 -14.61 11.88
CA VAL A 641 -30.31 -14.95 10.49
C VAL A 641 -31.51 -15.88 10.49
N VAL A 642 -32.60 -15.49 9.84
CA VAL A 642 -33.79 -16.31 9.77
C VAL A 642 -34.01 -16.74 8.33
N LYS A 643 -33.74 -18.02 8.06
CA LYS A 643 -33.91 -18.67 6.74
C LYS A 643 -35.37 -18.90 6.42
N ASN A 644 -35.71 -18.94 5.15
CA ASN A 644 -37.07 -19.15 4.63
C ASN A 644 -38.08 -18.10 5.18
N TRP A 645 -37.59 -16.90 5.48
CA TRP A 645 -38.43 -15.80 5.95
C TRP A 645 -38.16 -14.56 5.07
N ASP A 646 -39.18 -14.19 4.30
CA ASP A 646 -39.10 -13.06 3.38
C ASP A 646 -39.95 -11.89 3.91
N LYS A 647 -39.39 -11.14 4.87
CA LYS A 647 -40.03 -10.01 5.50
C LYS A 647 -39.21 -8.74 5.32
N GLU A 648 -39.75 -7.77 4.62
CA GLU A 648 -39.11 -6.46 4.40
C GLU A 648 -39.26 -5.51 5.56
N SER A 649 -40.23 -5.77 6.45
CA SER A 649 -40.47 -4.97 7.63
C SER A 649 -40.87 -5.83 8.80
N LEU A 650 -40.26 -5.59 9.96
CA LEU A 650 -40.54 -6.26 11.21
C LEU A 650 -40.62 -5.23 12.32
N LYS A 651 -41.49 -5.49 13.30
CA LYS A 651 -41.53 -4.77 14.58
C LYS A 651 -40.78 -5.57 15.64
N LEU A 652 -39.84 -4.92 16.33
CA LEU A 652 -39.06 -5.53 17.40
C LEU A 652 -39.61 -5.13 18.75
N THR A 653 -39.87 -6.13 19.60
CA THR A 653 -40.05 -5.97 21.04
C THR A 653 -38.89 -6.61 21.78
N LEU A 654 -38.14 -5.83 22.55
CA LEU A 654 -37.00 -6.27 23.35
C LEU A 654 -37.34 -6.11 24.84
N ASN A 655 -37.37 -7.20 25.59
CA ASN A 655 -37.75 -7.24 27.00
C ASN A 655 -39.08 -6.49 27.29
N GLY A 656 -40.07 -6.67 26.41
CA GLY A 656 -41.39 -6.03 26.54
C GLY A 656 -41.46 -4.60 26.01
N LYS A 657 -40.36 -3.99 25.59
CA LYS A 657 -40.34 -2.64 25.03
C LYS A 657 -40.19 -2.69 23.50
N GLU A 658 -41.03 -1.95 22.80
CA GLU A 658 -40.93 -1.79 21.36
C GLU A 658 -39.69 -0.94 21.02
N ILE A 659 -38.89 -1.40 20.03
CA ILE A 659 -37.70 -0.72 19.51
C ILE A 659 -37.95 -0.42 18.05
N GLU A 660 -37.85 0.85 17.70
CA GLU A 660 -38.00 1.30 16.30
C GLU A 660 -36.78 0.91 15.45
N ARG A 661 -37.07 0.61 14.19
CA ARG A 661 -36.01 0.38 13.20
C ARG A 661 -35.15 1.63 13.01
N GLY A 662 -33.83 1.51 13.11
CA GLY A 662 -32.89 2.62 13.02
C GLY A 662 -31.52 2.22 13.53
N LYS A 663 -30.95 3.02 14.43
CA LYS A 663 -29.59 2.83 14.94
C LYS A 663 -29.41 1.56 15.80
N ASP A 664 -30.40 1.25 16.62
CA ASP A 664 -30.33 0.17 17.62
C ASP A 664 -31.04 -1.12 17.18
N PHE A 665 -31.88 -1.06 16.16
CA PHE A 665 -32.50 -2.20 15.50
C PHE A 665 -32.38 -2.04 13.98
N ARG A 666 -31.71 -2.98 13.35
CA ARG A 666 -31.51 -3.01 11.90
C ARG A 666 -31.94 -4.34 11.34
N MET A 667 -32.39 -4.32 10.12
CA MET A 667 -32.75 -5.52 9.39
C MET A 667 -32.51 -5.34 7.89
N GLY A 668 -32.35 -6.46 7.20
CA GLY A 668 -32.29 -6.53 5.77
C GLY A 668 -32.72 -7.91 5.28
N VAL A 669 -33.08 -7.99 4.01
CA VAL A 669 -33.45 -9.24 3.36
C VAL A 669 -32.38 -9.57 2.33
N HIS A 670 -31.90 -10.80 2.37
CA HIS A 670 -31.04 -11.35 1.33
C HIS A 670 -31.78 -12.46 0.60
N ARG A 671 -31.89 -12.34 -0.72
CA ARG A 671 -32.54 -13.34 -1.57
C ARG A 671 -31.49 -13.99 -2.46
N SER A 672 -31.31 -15.28 -2.30
CA SER A 672 -30.49 -16.12 -3.19
C SER A 672 -31.39 -16.91 -4.14
N LEU A 673 -30.77 -17.72 -5.01
CA LEU A 673 -31.52 -18.65 -5.85
C LEU A 673 -32.17 -19.79 -5.06
N GLU A 674 -31.66 -20.09 -3.86
CA GLU A 674 -32.04 -21.24 -3.06
C GLU A 674 -33.05 -20.87 -1.97
N GLU A 675 -32.88 -19.71 -1.32
CA GLU A 675 -33.70 -19.29 -0.20
C GLU A 675 -33.70 -17.78 0.03
N SER A 676 -34.67 -17.27 0.75
CA SER A 676 -34.69 -15.92 1.31
C SER A 676 -34.28 -15.96 2.78
N GLN A 677 -33.53 -14.97 3.22
CA GLN A 677 -33.08 -14.82 4.60
C GLN A 677 -33.32 -13.41 5.10
N VAL A 678 -33.79 -13.29 6.34
CA VAL A 678 -33.84 -12.01 7.04
C VAL A 678 -32.67 -11.90 7.99
N MET A 679 -31.85 -10.85 7.78
CA MET A 679 -30.77 -10.47 8.68
C MET A 679 -31.26 -9.45 9.68
N ILE A 680 -31.01 -9.66 10.96
CA ILE A 680 -31.42 -8.81 12.05
C ILE A 680 -30.19 -8.51 12.90
N TRP A 681 -30.00 -7.23 13.23
CA TRP A 681 -28.99 -6.79 14.18
C TRP A 681 -29.62 -5.90 15.23
N ILE A 682 -29.37 -6.19 16.51
CA ILE A 682 -29.92 -5.49 17.67
C ILE A 682 -28.78 -5.06 18.57
N LYS A 683 -28.67 -3.74 18.81
CA LYS A 683 -27.74 -3.19 19.77
C LYS A 683 -28.29 -3.41 21.19
N THR A 684 -27.64 -4.28 21.92
CA THR A 684 -28.02 -4.59 23.31
C THR A 684 -26.86 -5.23 24.07
N GLN A 685 -26.81 -5.00 25.36
CA GLN A 685 -25.85 -5.65 26.26
C GLN A 685 -26.59 -6.14 27.50
N SER A 686 -26.33 -7.38 27.92
CA SER A 686 -26.96 -7.95 29.08
C SER A 686 -26.18 -9.15 29.63
N THR A 687 -26.17 -9.29 30.96
CA THR A 687 -25.80 -10.51 31.67
C THR A 687 -27.03 -11.24 32.23
N GLU A 688 -28.22 -10.71 31.95
CA GLU A 688 -29.51 -11.32 32.29
C GLU A 688 -30.23 -11.77 31.01
N PRO A 689 -31.13 -12.75 31.11
CA PRO A 689 -31.86 -13.25 29.94
C PRO A 689 -32.60 -12.16 29.17
N VAL A 690 -32.48 -12.18 27.84
CA VAL A 690 -33.07 -11.21 26.92
C VAL A 690 -34.20 -11.84 26.14
N SER A 691 -35.39 -11.25 26.16
CA SER A 691 -36.56 -11.70 25.40
C SER A 691 -36.74 -10.85 24.14
N ILE A 692 -36.86 -11.50 22.99
CA ILE A 692 -36.98 -10.88 21.67
C ILE A 692 -38.29 -11.38 21.03
N THR A 693 -39.11 -10.45 20.54
CA THR A 693 -40.25 -10.78 19.70
C THR A 693 -40.19 -9.93 18.43
N LEU A 694 -40.33 -10.61 17.29
CA LEU A 694 -40.36 -10.01 15.96
C LEU A 694 -41.68 -10.35 15.28
N LYS A 695 -42.40 -9.34 14.77
CA LYS A 695 -43.71 -9.48 14.13
C LYS A 695 -43.75 -8.84 12.76
#